data_139ea50e6bb602415ae492a8811be73e
#
_entry.id   139ea50e6bb602415ae492a8811be73e
#
_cell.length_a   1.000
_cell.length_b   1.000
_cell.length_c   1.000
_cell.angle_alpha   90.00
_cell.angle_beta   90.00
_cell.angle_gamma   90.00
#
_symmetry.space_group_name_H-M   'P 1'
#
loop_
_entity.id
_entity.type
_entity.pdbx_description
1 polymer ?
#
loop_
_entity_poly.entity_id
_entity_poly.type
_entity_poly.pdbx_seq_one_letter_code
_entity_poly.pdbx_strand_id
1 'polypeptide(L)'
;MLNKSVLDGFRHQCVLNPSAPAVVGLRERLSYAELDARSSRLAAHLQARNIGKGTLVPVVTDHSENLVVAFLGVLKAGAAYVPIDKAFPDGRKQAIARQCAAPLLLTTMSLDPTLPGWEVQALDDLLRQEPVAAFREVDVEGHDAAYAIFTSGTTGQPKGVVIEHHSLAKLVRWHNARFDMGPGSHTLLMASVAFDVSQWEVGAALAAGACIHIPTDDIRLDVGALLSFYVEHGITHAFLPTVMVPDFVGRSAHQKLALRYLFTGGEKLHPVETEGLCYTLVDYYGPTETTIFVTHRVVESKRLNRPASIGTPLAGSEVFILDDRLEVVPWGEVGELCIAGDCLGRGYLGDAALTAARFVVPPSLGGRVYRTGDLARGLPDGNIQFLGRQDEQIKIRGNRVEMGEVESVLMRGTALKAAAVLVDDSAGPSNKRLVAFVAPRDTQVPASSLVASLRAALRVELPDFMLPGQYLCLASLPTTSNGKTDKQALREMLRTSAARTQEEAEFSGELEKTIASAWTEVLGHSGFAADDSFFEVGGHSLLASTLAAGVSRRLGLNAYIRDVYEHKTVRKLAAALGPRASRGASMSDPEPLRALREDVWLLPGTDFSSGFDPARLSQPRHILLTGATGFVGVHLLLELLSRNDADVHCLVRDVSDELGRARLRQVVEHYQVPLSERDWARVHVHAGDIASPRFGMAEEDYRQLSESVDVIYHSASAVNFIEPYSQMKRDNVEGVRQVIAFAGHLRVKALMLFSTLSIHSWGNRLTGKTVMRETDDIDQNLPAVISDIGYASSKWVMEKIADLAQSQGLPLMTFRLGYATLHSRTGAFASYQWWGRLVSTCLILDAVPDLRGLHEGLTTVDYMASAIAVIARDPAGLGKKFHVAPSPDNDLTLLEFFERVGQCLGRSLPVVPFKEWVSLWDTDPEAPIFPLLSIFRDPLSGGQAMVELYQDNYVWDCSNTRKHLAGSGIQEPTFTPELLGFYLDKVRGSPGMMSWRPKRRWKAAG
;
A
#
# COMPACT_ATOMS: atom_id res chain seq x y z
N MET A 1 -10.33 30.44 27.15
CA MET A 1 -10.78 30.92 25.85
C MET A 1 -11.56 29.80 25.18
N LEU A 2 -12.77 30.08 24.68
CA LEU A 2 -13.54 29.09 23.91
C LEU A 2 -12.83 28.91 22.57
N ASN A 3 -12.25 27.74 22.34
CA ASN A 3 -11.65 27.44 21.04
C ASN A 3 -12.72 27.45 19.96
N LYS A 4 -12.67 28.44 19.07
CA LYS A 4 -13.62 28.60 17.97
C LYS A 4 -13.31 27.61 16.81
N SER A 5 -12.07 27.16 16.72
CA SER A 5 -11.54 26.33 15.64
C SER A 5 -10.53 25.30 16.14
N VAL A 6 -10.31 24.24 15.39
CA VAL A 6 -9.20 23.29 15.65
C VAL A 6 -7.82 23.96 15.50
N LEU A 7 -7.72 25.07 14.75
CA LEU A 7 -6.51 25.87 14.63
C LEU A 7 -6.06 26.45 15.97
N ASP A 8 -6.99 26.79 16.87
CA ASP A 8 -6.64 27.35 18.20
C ASP A 8 -5.88 26.32 19.03
N GLY A 9 -6.34 25.05 19.01
CA GLY A 9 -5.65 23.95 19.68
C GLY A 9 -4.26 23.70 19.06
N PHE A 10 -4.17 23.65 17.73
CA PHE A 10 -2.91 23.46 17.02
C PHE A 10 -1.90 24.59 17.35
N ARG A 11 -2.32 25.86 17.25
CA ARG A 11 -1.45 27.01 17.59
C ARG A 11 -0.95 26.95 19.04
N HIS A 12 -1.83 26.52 19.95
CA HIS A 12 -1.47 26.34 21.36
C HIS A 12 -0.35 25.31 21.51
N GLN A 13 -0.42 24.19 20.77
CA GLN A 13 0.63 23.16 20.77
C GLN A 13 1.93 23.63 20.09
N CYS A 14 1.85 24.44 19.06
CA CYS A 14 3.04 25.05 18.43
C CYS A 14 3.84 25.92 19.40
N VAL A 15 3.13 26.58 20.34
CA VAL A 15 3.77 27.40 21.38
C VAL A 15 4.34 26.54 22.52
N LEU A 16 3.60 25.52 22.96
CA LEU A 16 4.01 24.69 24.10
C LEU A 16 5.09 23.68 23.72
N ASN A 17 4.97 23.07 22.55
CA ASN A 17 5.75 21.89 22.13
C ASN A 17 6.29 22.04 20.68
N PRO A 18 6.99 23.13 20.32
CA PRO A 18 7.36 23.43 18.92
C PRO A 18 8.20 22.34 18.26
N SER A 19 9.10 21.71 19.01
CA SER A 19 9.98 20.65 18.51
C SER A 19 9.41 19.24 18.60
N ALA A 20 8.22 19.08 19.22
CA ALA A 20 7.58 17.77 19.27
C ALA A 20 7.16 17.29 17.87
N PRO A 21 7.23 15.98 17.58
CA PRO A 21 6.77 15.45 16.30
C PRO A 21 5.25 15.62 16.18
N ALA A 22 4.82 16.26 15.11
CA ALA A 22 3.41 16.43 14.76
C ALA A 22 2.94 15.37 13.75
N VAL A 23 3.79 15.07 12.74
CA VAL A 23 3.51 14.10 11.68
C VAL A 23 4.74 13.25 11.41
N VAL A 24 4.57 11.94 11.37
CA VAL A 24 5.51 10.97 10.82
C VAL A 24 4.92 10.48 9.52
N GLY A 25 5.29 11.15 8.44
CA GLY A 25 4.79 10.89 7.10
C GLY A 25 5.54 9.79 6.37
N LEU A 26 5.18 9.56 5.10
CA LEU A 26 5.81 8.57 4.23
C LEU A 26 7.21 8.99 3.78
N ARG A 27 7.46 10.29 3.69
CA ARG A 27 8.69 10.86 3.15
C ARG A 27 9.51 11.58 4.22
N GLU A 28 8.84 12.20 5.18
CA GLU A 28 9.49 13.04 6.19
C GLU A 28 8.75 13.04 7.52
N ARG A 29 9.45 13.54 8.54
CA ARG A 29 8.90 13.78 9.87
C ARG A 29 8.84 15.29 10.08
N LEU A 30 7.68 15.79 10.46
CA LEU A 30 7.47 17.22 10.74
C LEU A 30 7.20 17.43 12.23
N SER A 31 7.92 18.37 12.82
CA SER A 31 7.60 18.93 14.12
C SER A 31 6.41 19.89 14.03
N TYR A 32 5.85 20.28 15.18
CA TYR A 32 4.77 21.28 15.24
C TYR A 32 5.21 22.61 14.63
N ALA A 33 6.45 23.05 14.87
CA ALA A 33 6.99 24.29 14.31
C ALA A 33 7.15 24.23 12.79
N GLU A 34 7.66 23.12 12.24
CA GLU A 34 7.83 22.94 10.79
C GLU A 34 6.49 22.84 10.08
N LEU A 35 5.54 22.12 10.68
CA LEU A 35 4.18 22.03 10.15
C LEU A 35 3.47 23.39 10.16
N ASP A 36 3.68 24.18 11.23
CA ASP A 36 3.17 25.55 11.32
C ASP A 36 3.74 26.46 10.24
N ALA A 37 5.06 26.41 10.04
CA ALA A 37 5.76 27.21 9.02
C ALA A 37 5.29 26.87 7.61
N ARG A 38 5.19 25.56 7.25
CA ARG A 38 4.75 25.12 5.92
C ARG A 38 3.30 25.46 5.63
N SER A 39 2.41 25.20 6.58
CA SER A 39 1.00 25.53 6.42
C SER A 39 0.75 27.04 6.37
N SER A 40 1.55 27.86 7.08
CA SER A 40 1.50 29.33 6.99
C SER A 40 2.01 29.82 5.64
N ARG A 41 3.05 29.19 5.06
CA ARG A 41 3.55 29.50 3.70
C ARG A 41 2.45 29.24 2.66
N LEU A 42 1.79 28.09 2.71
CA LEU A 42 0.64 27.79 1.84
C LEU A 42 -0.46 28.83 2.02
N ALA A 43 -0.83 29.14 3.26
CA ALA A 43 -1.87 30.14 3.55
C ALA A 43 -1.52 31.52 2.94
N ALA A 44 -0.25 31.96 3.00
CA ALA A 44 0.21 33.19 2.36
C ALA A 44 0.02 33.17 0.83
N HIS A 45 0.34 32.05 0.18
CA HIS A 45 0.11 31.89 -1.28
C HIS A 45 -1.36 31.94 -1.65
N LEU A 46 -2.25 31.35 -0.82
CA LEU A 46 -3.69 31.41 -1.04
C LEU A 46 -4.23 32.84 -0.83
N GLN A 47 -3.79 33.52 0.24
CA GLN A 47 -4.18 34.90 0.53
C GLN A 47 -3.76 35.86 -0.57
N ALA A 48 -2.56 35.69 -1.14
CA ALA A 48 -2.08 36.49 -2.27
C ALA A 48 -2.96 36.36 -3.53
N ARG A 49 -3.74 35.26 -3.63
CA ARG A 49 -4.74 35.02 -4.70
C ARG A 49 -6.16 35.38 -4.29
N ASN A 50 -6.33 36.11 -3.18
CA ASN A 50 -7.64 36.50 -2.61
C ASN A 50 -8.49 35.27 -2.20
N ILE A 51 -7.86 34.13 -1.85
CA ILE A 51 -8.52 32.97 -1.33
C ILE A 51 -8.56 33.07 0.20
N GLY A 52 -9.78 33.06 0.76
CA GLY A 52 -10.01 33.25 2.20
C GLY A 52 -11.43 32.90 2.57
N LYS A 53 -12.01 33.63 3.56
CA LYS A 53 -13.37 33.38 4.07
C LYS A 53 -14.40 33.27 2.94
N GLY A 54 -15.23 32.23 3.02
CA GLY A 54 -16.28 31.95 2.04
C GLY A 54 -15.80 31.20 0.78
N THR A 55 -14.50 30.98 0.61
CA THR A 55 -13.95 30.19 -0.50
C THR A 55 -13.81 28.73 -0.12
N LEU A 56 -14.25 27.81 -0.99
CA LEU A 56 -13.97 26.37 -0.86
C LEU A 56 -12.76 26.03 -1.74
N VAL A 57 -11.77 25.36 -1.18
CA VAL A 57 -10.53 24.99 -1.90
C VAL A 57 -10.53 23.48 -2.13
N PRO A 58 -10.78 23.01 -3.38
CA PRO A 58 -10.65 21.60 -3.72
C PRO A 58 -9.18 21.18 -3.73
N VAL A 59 -8.89 20.06 -3.07
CA VAL A 59 -7.53 19.51 -2.91
C VAL A 59 -7.53 18.05 -3.32
N VAL A 60 -6.92 17.73 -4.46
CA VAL A 60 -6.68 16.33 -4.85
C VAL A 60 -5.51 15.80 -4.06
N THR A 61 -5.76 14.78 -3.25
CA THR A 61 -4.79 14.32 -2.25
C THR A 61 -4.78 12.80 -2.07
N ASP A 62 -3.72 12.34 -1.39
CA ASP A 62 -3.56 10.98 -0.88
C ASP A 62 -3.24 11.00 0.62
N HIS A 63 -2.99 9.82 1.20
CA HIS A 63 -2.50 9.71 2.57
C HIS A 63 -1.02 10.10 2.61
N SER A 64 -0.76 11.36 2.90
CA SER A 64 0.61 11.91 2.98
C SER A 64 0.68 13.06 3.98
N GLU A 65 1.88 13.43 4.40
CA GLU A 65 2.14 14.62 5.22
C GLU A 65 1.65 15.89 4.54
N ASN A 66 1.66 15.93 3.21
CA ASN A 66 1.17 17.05 2.42
C ASN A 66 -0.35 17.27 2.56
N LEU A 67 -1.13 16.20 2.81
CA LEU A 67 -2.54 16.35 3.16
C LEU A 67 -2.70 17.21 4.42
N VAL A 68 -1.89 16.93 5.45
CA VAL A 68 -1.95 17.65 6.74
C VAL A 68 -1.55 19.11 6.56
N VAL A 69 -0.51 19.38 5.76
CA VAL A 69 -0.08 20.74 5.39
C VAL A 69 -1.19 21.48 4.64
N ALA A 70 -1.82 20.82 3.65
CA ALA A 70 -2.90 21.40 2.86
C ALA A 70 -4.14 21.71 3.72
N PHE A 71 -4.55 20.78 4.59
CA PHE A 71 -5.66 20.98 5.52
C PHE A 71 -5.43 22.23 6.37
N LEU A 72 -4.30 22.30 7.08
CA LEU A 72 -3.99 23.46 7.93
C LEU A 72 -3.83 24.75 7.13
N GLY A 73 -3.15 24.71 5.98
CA GLY A 73 -2.87 25.88 5.17
C GLY A 73 -4.14 26.52 4.61
N VAL A 74 -5.09 25.72 4.15
CA VAL A 74 -6.40 26.20 3.70
C VAL A 74 -7.18 26.82 4.85
N LEU A 75 -7.25 26.14 6.01
CA LEU A 75 -7.95 26.69 7.20
C LEU A 75 -7.29 28.00 7.70
N LYS A 76 -5.93 28.08 7.71
CA LYS A 76 -5.21 29.29 8.09
C LYS A 76 -5.47 30.46 7.15
N ALA A 77 -5.69 30.20 5.85
CA ALA A 77 -6.09 31.23 4.90
C ALA A 77 -7.53 31.75 5.19
N GLY A 78 -8.30 31.08 6.04
CA GLY A 78 -9.70 31.34 6.33
C GLY A 78 -10.66 30.66 5.34
N ALA A 79 -10.17 29.81 4.46
CA ALA A 79 -10.96 29.09 3.46
C ALA A 79 -11.41 27.71 4.00
N ALA A 80 -12.37 27.09 3.32
CA ALA A 80 -12.86 25.75 3.64
C ALA A 80 -12.14 24.68 2.81
N TYR A 81 -11.67 23.63 3.46
CA TYR A 81 -10.96 22.51 2.87
C TYR A 81 -11.93 21.52 2.19
N VAL A 82 -11.67 21.14 0.93
CA VAL A 82 -12.48 20.16 0.19
C VAL A 82 -11.58 19.05 -0.32
N PRO A 83 -11.45 17.93 0.40
CA PRO A 83 -10.61 16.82 -0.03
C PRO A 83 -11.25 16.05 -1.19
N ILE A 84 -10.42 15.70 -2.17
CA ILE A 84 -10.78 14.86 -3.32
C ILE A 84 -9.76 13.71 -3.36
N ASP A 85 -10.23 12.47 -3.31
CA ASP A 85 -9.36 11.31 -3.38
C ASP A 85 -8.72 11.20 -4.78
N LYS A 86 -7.40 10.96 -4.83
CA LYS A 86 -6.68 10.74 -6.08
C LYS A 86 -7.27 9.62 -6.93
N ALA A 87 -7.81 8.60 -6.26
CA ALA A 87 -8.40 7.41 -6.89
C ALA A 87 -9.76 7.68 -7.55
N PHE A 88 -10.40 8.83 -7.30
CA PHE A 88 -11.66 9.15 -7.97
C PHE A 88 -11.46 9.32 -9.48
N PRO A 89 -12.44 8.90 -10.31
CA PRO A 89 -12.43 9.19 -11.74
C PRO A 89 -12.38 10.71 -12.00
N ASP A 90 -11.75 11.09 -13.11
CA ASP A 90 -11.57 12.51 -13.45
C ASP A 90 -12.91 13.26 -13.64
N GLY A 91 -13.93 12.59 -14.17
CA GLY A 91 -15.29 13.13 -14.26
C GLY A 91 -15.84 13.52 -12.89
N ARG A 92 -15.59 12.70 -11.84
CA ARG A 92 -16.01 12.99 -10.46
C ARG A 92 -15.20 14.13 -9.84
N LYS A 93 -13.87 14.14 -10.04
CA LYS A 93 -12.99 15.24 -9.57
C LYS A 93 -13.47 16.57 -10.15
N GLN A 94 -13.76 16.60 -11.46
CA GLN A 94 -14.29 17.79 -12.14
C GLN A 94 -15.68 18.21 -11.62
N ALA A 95 -16.58 17.26 -11.36
CA ALA A 95 -17.91 17.55 -10.84
C ALA A 95 -17.85 18.22 -9.47
N ILE A 96 -16.96 17.72 -8.57
CA ILE A 96 -16.73 18.30 -7.24
C ILE A 96 -16.10 19.69 -7.37
N ALA A 97 -15.04 19.84 -8.15
CA ALA A 97 -14.35 21.12 -8.33
C ALA A 97 -15.28 22.22 -8.89
N ARG A 98 -16.14 21.87 -9.87
CA ARG A 98 -17.15 22.81 -10.41
C ARG A 98 -18.12 23.32 -9.36
N GLN A 99 -18.60 22.46 -8.47
CA GLN A 99 -19.52 22.87 -7.40
C GLN A 99 -18.85 23.77 -6.37
N CYS A 100 -17.54 23.65 -6.15
CA CYS A 100 -16.79 24.53 -5.26
C CYS A 100 -16.67 25.95 -5.82
N ALA A 101 -16.87 26.18 -7.12
CA ALA A 101 -16.64 27.44 -7.81
C ALA A 101 -15.29 28.09 -7.45
N ALA A 102 -14.28 27.29 -7.22
CA ALA A 102 -12.98 27.72 -6.73
C ALA A 102 -12.13 28.33 -7.86
N PRO A 103 -11.29 29.33 -7.57
CA PRO A 103 -10.40 29.92 -8.55
C PRO A 103 -9.22 29.00 -8.93
N LEU A 104 -8.89 28.02 -8.09
CA LEU A 104 -7.83 27.06 -8.33
C LEU A 104 -8.16 25.68 -7.72
N LEU A 105 -7.46 24.65 -8.19
CA LEU A 105 -7.44 23.30 -7.63
C LEU A 105 -6.04 23.01 -7.12
N LEU A 106 -5.91 22.67 -5.83
CA LEU A 106 -4.65 22.22 -5.26
C LEU A 106 -4.46 20.72 -5.49
N THR A 107 -3.19 20.31 -5.65
CA THR A 107 -2.81 18.90 -5.58
C THR A 107 -1.63 18.70 -4.65
N THR A 108 -1.65 17.62 -3.86
CA THR A 108 -0.52 17.21 -3.02
C THR A 108 0.42 16.25 -3.76
N MET A 109 0.20 16.03 -5.04
CA MET A 109 0.91 15.09 -5.89
C MET A 109 1.33 15.72 -7.20
N SER A 110 2.33 15.13 -7.88
CA SER A 110 2.59 15.42 -9.29
C SER A 110 1.46 14.84 -10.12
N LEU A 111 0.52 15.67 -10.52
CA LEU A 111 -0.53 15.32 -11.47
C LEU A 111 -0.17 15.87 -12.86
N ASP A 112 -0.62 15.17 -13.90
CA ASP A 112 -0.72 15.78 -15.23
C ASP A 112 -1.60 17.04 -15.12
N PRO A 113 -1.09 18.24 -15.43
CA PRO A 113 -1.78 19.51 -15.16
C PRO A 113 -3.04 19.74 -16.01
N THR A 114 -3.49 18.78 -16.79
CA THR A 114 -4.59 18.90 -17.74
C THR A 114 -5.94 18.42 -17.21
N LEU A 115 -6.41 19.01 -16.10
CA LEU A 115 -7.85 19.05 -15.86
C LEU A 115 -8.40 20.26 -16.66
N PRO A 116 -9.07 20.07 -17.81
CA PRO A 116 -9.45 21.18 -18.69
C PRO A 116 -10.35 22.18 -17.95
N GLY A 117 -9.93 23.42 -17.92
CA GLY A 117 -10.71 24.54 -17.34
C GLY A 117 -10.34 24.93 -15.91
N TRP A 118 -9.24 24.40 -15.33
CA TRP A 118 -8.79 24.72 -13.97
C TRP A 118 -7.32 25.15 -13.95
N GLU A 119 -7.00 26.12 -13.09
CA GLU A 119 -5.62 26.36 -12.67
C GLU A 119 -5.25 25.31 -11.61
N VAL A 120 -4.48 24.29 -11.99
CA VAL A 120 -3.99 23.26 -11.08
C VAL A 120 -2.66 23.71 -10.49
N GLN A 121 -2.55 23.77 -9.17
CA GLN A 121 -1.34 24.14 -8.44
C GLN A 121 -0.84 22.99 -7.58
N ALA A 122 0.38 22.53 -7.81
CA ALA A 122 1.01 21.55 -6.95
C ALA A 122 1.43 22.22 -5.63
N LEU A 123 1.13 21.57 -4.51
CA LEU A 123 1.49 22.06 -3.18
C LEU A 123 3.00 22.21 -3.04
N ASP A 124 3.79 21.22 -3.49
CA ASP A 124 5.25 21.26 -3.41
C ASP A 124 5.83 22.45 -4.17
N ASP A 125 5.25 22.81 -5.33
CA ASP A 125 5.71 23.98 -6.10
C ASP A 125 5.40 25.30 -5.37
N LEU A 126 4.26 25.39 -4.71
CA LEU A 126 3.92 26.56 -3.90
C LEU A 126 4.83 26.66 -2.67
N LEU A 127 5.17 25.55 -2.04
CA LEU A 127 6.05 25.55 -0.87
C LEU A 127 7.52 25.86 -1.21
N ARG A 128 7.97 25.63 -2.45
CA ARG A 128 9.32 26.03 -2.91
C ARG A 128 9.42 27.52 -3.23
N GLN A 129 8.32 28.16 -3.62
CA GLN A 129 8.30 29.55 -3.98
C GLN A 129 8.16 30.43 -2.74
N GLU A 130 8.88 31.55 -2.69
CA GLU A 130 8.60 32.55 -1.65
C GLU A 130 7.29 33.25 -1.94
N PRO A 131 6.36 33.35 -0.94
CA PRO A 131 5.10 34.02 -1.14
C PRO A 131 5.30 35.52 -1.38
N VAL A 132 4.50 36.10 -2.27
CA VAL A 132 4.55 37.53 -2.64
C VAL A 132 4.34 38.44 -1.42
N ALA A 133 3.61 37.96 -0.41
CA ALA A 133 3.37 38.66 0.86
C ALA A 133 3.46 37.69 2.04
N ALA A 134 3.86 38.20 3.18
CA ALA A 134 3.89 37.43 4.42
C ALA A 134 2.46 36.97 4.80
N PHE A 135 2.39 35.76 5.41
CA PHE A 135 1.16 35.25 5.99
C PHE A 135 0.56 36.25 6.97
N ARG A 136 -0.76 36.49 6.83
CA ARG A 136 -1.52 37.29 7.79
C ARG A 136 -2.50 36.37 8.51
N GLU A 137 -2.47 36.41 9.83
CA GLU A 137 -3.41 35.64 10.62
C GLU A 137 -4.84 36.11 10.37
N VAL A 138 -5.73 35.15 10.09
CA VAL A 138 -7.17 35.40 9.90
C VAL A 138 -7.90 35.06 11.19
N ASP A 139 -8.74 35.97 11.67
CA ASP A 139 -9.67 35.68 12.76
C ASP A 139 -10.83 34.83 12.22
N VAL A 140 -10.69 33.52 12.40
CA VAL A 140 -11.71 32.55 11.94
C VAL A 140 -12.82 32.50 13.00
N GLU A 141 -14.05 32.74 12.57
CA GLU A 141 -15.23 32.65 13.42
C GLU A 141 -15.74 31.22 13.46
N GLY A 142 -16.41 30.86 14.59
CA GLY A 142 -16.95 29.50 14.74
C GLY A 142 -17.91 29.07 13.63
N HIS A 143 -18.66 30.01 13.08
CA HIS A 143 -19.60 29.79 11.96
C HIS A 143 -18.98 29.89 10.57
N ASP A 144 -17.68 30.18 10.43
CA ASP A 144 -17.01 30.07 9.14
C ASP A 144 -16.95 28.58 8.73
N ALA A 145 -17.01 28.31 7.40
CA ALA A 145 -16.90 26.94 6.90
C ALA A 145 -15.49 26.41 7.12
N ALA A 146 -15.39 25.24 7.72
CA ALA A 146 -14.12 24.54 7.93
C ALA A 146 -13.79 23.60 6.77
N TYR A 147 -14.76 22.79 6.38
CA TYR A 147 -14.58 21.85 5.27
C TYR A 147 -15.89 21.52 4.59
N ALA A 148 -15.82 20.97 3.39
CA ALA A 148 -16.95 20.30 2.76
C ALA A 148 -16.56 18.91 2.26
N ILE A 149 -17.42 17.92 2.57
CA ILE A 149 -17.28 16.54 2.10
C ILE A 149 -18.36 16.25 1.07
N PHE A 150 -17.95 15.67 -0.06
CA PHE A 150 -18.86 15.31 -1.14
C PHE A 150 -19.31 13.84 -0.98
N THR A 151 -20.60 13.66 -0.74
CA THR A 151 -21.25 12.35 -0.64
C THR A 151 -22.08 12.08 -1.92
N SER A 152 -22.50 10.82 -2.09
CA SER A 152 -23.40 10.44 -3.18
C SER A 152 -24.73 11.21 -3.10
N GLY A 153 -25.29 11.57 -4.24
CA GLY A 153 -26.52 12.33 -4.34
C GLY A 153 -27.63 11.61 -5.10
N THR A 154 -28.87 11.73 -4.64
CA THR A 154 -30.07 11.10 -5.27
C THR A 154 -30.33 11.59 -6.70
N THR A 155 -29.81 12.78 -7.08
CA THR A 155 -29.97 13.39 -8.41
C THR A 155 -28.88 12.97 -9.40
N GLY A 156 -28.00 12.05 -9.02
CA GLY A 156 -26.88 11.60 -9.87
C GLY A 156 -25.71 12.57 -9.94
N GLN A 157 -25.64 13.55 -9.04
CA GLN A 157 -24.49 14.43 -8.83
C GLN A 157 -24.02 14.34 -7.37
N PRO A 158 -22.72 14.42 -7.10
CA PRO A 158 -22.22 14.48 -5.73
C PRO A 158 -22.79 15.70 -5.01
N LYS A 159 -23.19 15.55 -3.74
CA LYS A 159 -23.68 16.65 -2.89
C LYS A 159 -22.61 17.02 -1.85
N GLY A 160 -22.23 18.29 -1.79
CA GLY A 160 -21.25 18.81 -0.83
C GLY A 160 -21.92 19.18 0.50
N VAL A 161 -21.53 18.51 1.60
CA VAL A 161 -21.98 18.84 2.96
C VAL A 161 -20.99 19.80 3.58
N VAL A 162 -21.44 21.00 3.96
CA VAL A 162 -20.60 22.06 4.54
C VAL A 162 -20.62 22.00 6.07
N ILE A 163 -19.45 21.87 6.67
CA ILE A 163 -19.26 21.82 8.13
C ILE A 163 -18.54 23.09 8.60
N GLU A 164 -18.97 23.61 9.76
CA GLU A 164 -18.47 24.83 10.37
C GLU A 164 -17.37 24.54 11.39
N HIS A 165 -16.49 25.52 11.64
CA HIS A 165 -15.36 25.36 12.56
C HIS A 165 -15.78 24.98 13.99
N HIS A 166 -16.86 25.60 14.50
CA HIS A 166 -17.31 25.32 15.89
C HIS A 166 -17.75 23.87 16.08
N SER A 167 -18.39 23.27 15.08
CA SER A 167 -18.90 21.90 15.13
C SER A 167 -17.72 20.91 15.23
N LEU A 168 -16.71 21.07 14.34
CA LEU A 168 -15.50 20.26 14.38
C LEU A 168 -14.71 20.48 15.67
N ALA A 169 -14.50 21.72 16.10
CA ALA A 169 -13.75 22.05 17.31
C ALA A 169 -14.40 21.48 18.57
N LYS A 170 -15.75 21.46 18.63
CA LYS A 170 -16.48 20.89 19.76
C LYS A 170 -16.36 19.38 19.83
N LEU A 171 -16.50 18.69 18.69
CA LEU A 171 -16.27 17.25 18.58
C LEU A 171 -14.84 16.87 19.04
N VAL A 172 -13.83 17.55 18.49
CA VAL A 172 -12.41 17.32 18.79
C VAL A 172 -12.13 17.50 20.29
N ARG A 173 -12.62 18.58 20.88
CA ARG A 173 -12.43 18.87 22.31
C ARG A 173 -13.07 17.80 23.19
N TRP A 174 -14.32 17.42 22.89
CA TRP A 174 -15.01 16.37 23.62
C TRP A 174 -14.24 15.04 23.53
N HIS A 175 -13.82 14.67 22.31
CA HIS A 175 -13.09 13.45 22.08
C HIS A 175 -11.77 13.39 22.85
N ASN A 176 -10.94 14.44 22.72
CA ASN A 176 -9.63 14.49 23.36
C ASN A 176 -9.73 14.40 24.89
N ALA A 177 -10.73 15.10 25.47
CA ALA A 177 -10.99 15.03 26.90
C ALA A 177 -11.56 13.68 27.36
N ARG A 178 -12.43 13.05 26.55
CA ARG A 178 -13.09 11.78 26.89
C ARG A 178 -12.15 10.58 26.82
N PHE A 179 -11.22 10.59 25.89
CA PHE A 179 -10.32 9.48 25.60
C PHE A 179 -8.85 9.81 25.93
N ASP A 180 -8.64 10.88 26.69
CA ASP A 180 -7.31 11.22 27.22
C ASP A 180 -6.23 11.30 26.14
N MET A 181 -6.57 11.91 24.99
CA MET A 181 -5.62 12.19 23.92
C MET A 181 -4.86 13.47 24.23
N GLY A 182 -3.54 13.41 24.22
CA GLY A 182 -2.68 14.54 24.60
C GLY A 182 -1.25 14.40 24.08
N PRO A 183 -0.31 15.27 24.51
CA PRO A 183 1.09 15.13 24.17
C PRO A 183 1.63 13.75 24.55
N GLY A 184 2.38 13.13 23.63
CA GLY A 184 2.85 11.74 23.75
C GLY A 184 1.85 10.67 23.32
N SER A 185 0.65 11.05 22.86
CA SER A 185 -0.23 10.15 22.12
C SER A 185 0.25 10.00 20.69
N HIS A 186 0.17 8.77 20.16
CA HIS A 186 0.50 8.41 18.79
C HIS A 186 -0.77 7.95 18.09
N THR A 187 -1.12 8.58 16.96
CA THR A 187 -2.35 8.31 16.21
C THR A 187 -2.04 7.89 14.77
N LEU A 188 -3.05 7.49 14.03
CA LEU A 188 -2.95 7.12 12.61
C LEU A 188 -3.78 8.06 11.74
N LEU A 189 -3.41 8.21 10.47
CA LEU A 189 -4.25 8.69 9.39
C LEU A 189 -4.72 7.47 8.59
N MET A 190 -5.89 6.95 8.88
CA MET A 190 -6.40 5.68 8.39
C MET A 190 -7.60 5.81 7.46
N ALA A 191 -8.54 6.72 7.78
CA ALA A 191 -9.75 6.92 7.02
C ALA A 191 -9.46 7.43 5.61
N SER A 192 -10.30 7.05 4.61
CA SER A 192 -10.19 7.61 3.26
C SER A 192 -10.17 9.14 3.31
N VAL A 193 -9.29 9.75 2.54
CA VAL A 193 -9.08 11.21 2.53
C VAL A 193 -10.34 12.00 2.18
N ALA A 194 -11.22 11.42 1.36
CA ALA A 194 -12.52 12.00 0.99
C ALA A 194 -13.65 11.71 2.00
N PHE A 195 -13.31 11.09 3.14
CA PHE A 195 -14.24 10.79 4.22
C PHE A 195 -14.07 11.79 5.37
N ASP A 196 -15.17 12.19 5.99
CA ASP A 196 -15.15 13.21 7.06
C ASP A 196 -14.35 12.78 8.30
N VAL A 197 -14.24 11.49 8.56
CA VAL A 197 -13.41 10.92 9.65
C VAL A 197 -11.96 11.36 9.55
N SER A 198 -11.40 11.52 8.33
CA SER A 198 -10.01 11.97 8.15
C SER A 198 -9.79 13.39 8.70
N GLN A 199 -10.82 14.25 8.68
CA GLN A 199 -10.76 15.60 9.23
C GLN A 199 -10.68 15.58 10.78
N TRP A 200 -11.36 14.61 11.39
CA TRP A 200 -11.26 14.39 12.83
C TRP A 200 -9.92 13.76 13.23
N GLU A 201 -9.41 12.77 12.46
CA GLU A 201 -8.09 12.16 12.75
C GLU A 201 -6.99 13.24 12.79
N VAL A 202 -6.98 14.15 11.80
CA VAL A 202 -6.00 15.25 11.76
C VAL A 202 -6.29 16.28 12.84
N GLY A 203 -7.54 16.75 12.96
CA GLY A 203 -7.92 17.82 13.86
C GLY A 203 -7.77 17.43 15.33
N ALA A 204 -8.17 16.22 15.72
CA ALA A 204 -8.06 15.73 17.09
C ALA A 204 -6.61 15.57 17.55
N ALA A 205 -5.78 14.93 16.71
CA ALA A 205 -4.38 14.71 17.00
C ALA A 205 -3.62 16.02 17.18
N LEU A 206 -3.72 16.94 16.22
CA LEU A 206 -2.95 18.18 16.25
C LEU A 206 -3.40 19.15 17.34
N ALA A 207 -4.71 19.21 17.62
CA ALA A 207 -5.21 20.04 18.72
C ALA A 207 -4.81 19.50 20.11
N ALA A 208 -4.56 18.19 20.22
CA ALA A 208 -4.13 17.54 21.47
C ALA A 208 -2.62 17.60 21.71
N GLY A 209 -1.80 17.88 20.73
CA GLY A 209 -0.34 17.74 20.83
C GLY A 209 0.15 16.32 20.54
N ALA A 210 -0.66 15.48 19.92
CA ALA A 210 -0.33 14.09 19.53
C ALA A 210 0.46 14.04 18.22
N CYS A 211 1.08 12.90 17.94
CA CYS A 211 1.81 12.62 16.71
C CYS A 211 0.97 11.76 15.77
N ILE A 212 0.77 12.20 14.53
CA ILE A 212 0.10 11.45 13.48
C ILE A 212 1.11 10.59 12.74
N HIS A 213 0.86 9.29 12.64
CA HIS A 213 1.63 8.36 11.81
C HIS A 213 0.84 8.02 10.56
N ILE A 214 1.49 8.04 9.40
CA ILE A 214 0.86 7.77 8.10
C ILE A 214 1.40 6.45 7.55
N PRO A 215 0.65 5.34 7.60
CA PRO A 215 1.04 4.07 6.99
C PRO A 215 0.91 4.12 5.47
N THR A 216 1.71 3.32 4.76
CA THR A 216 1.54 3.10 3.31
C THR A 216 0.21 2.40 3.02
N ASP A 217 -0.26 2.48 1.76
CA ASP A 217 -1.51 1.82 1.36
C ASP A 217 -1.46 0.30 1.58
N ASP A 218 -0.30 -0.35 1.36
CA ASP A 218 -0.13 -1.78 1.59
C ASP A 218 -0.28 -2.14 3.07
N ILE A 219 0.30 -1.34 3.98
CA ILE A 219 0.14 -1.52 5.43
C ILE A 219 -1.30 -1.26 5.85
N ARG A 220 -1.92 -0.21 5.32
CA ARG A 220 -3.27 0.23 5.65
C ARG A 220 -4.34 -0.81 5.29
N LEU A 221 -4.12 -1.61 4.25
CA LEU A 221 -5.05 -2.61 3.74
C LEU A 221 -4.80 -4.03 4.29
N ASP A 222 -3.70 -4.26 5.00
CA ASP A 222 -3.35 -5.55 5.60
C ASP A 222 -3.33 -5.47 7.13
N VAL A 223 -4.22 -6.21 7.80
CA VAL A 223 -4.37 -6.18 9.26
C VAL A 223 -3.10 -6.66 9.98
N GLY A 224 -2.37 -7.62 9.43
CA GLY A 224 -1.12 -8.12 10.02
C GLY A 224 0.00 -7.07 9.96
N ALA A 225 0.18 -6.42 8.80
CA ALA A 225 1.12 -5.34 8.62
C ALA A 225 0.76 -4.14 9.50
N LEU A 226 -0.54 -3.84 9.62
CA LEU A 226 -1.05 -2.76 10.45
C LEU A 226 -0.77 -3.01 11.94
N LEU A 227 -0.95 -4.22 12.44
CA LEU A 227 -0.60 -4.60 13.81
C LEU A 227 0.90 -4.44 14.09
N SER A 228 1.74 -4.85 13.15
CA SER A 228 3.20 -4.65 13.24
C SER A 228 3.54 -3.16 13.31
N PHE A 229 2.89 -2.34 12.49
CA PHE A 229 3.03 -0.88 12.49
C PHE A 229 2.60 -0.26 13.83
N TYR A 230 1.52 -0.77 14.46
CA TYR A 230 1.07 -0.29 15.78
C TYR A 230 2.11 -0.57 16.87
N VAL A 231 2.76 -1.74 16.82
CA VAL A 231 3.83 -2.10 17.77
C VAL A 231 5.07 -1.22 17.54
N GLU A 232 5.51 -1.08 16.27
CA GLU A 232 6.71 -0.34 15.90
C GLU A 232 6.63 1.14 16.30
N HIS A 233 5.47 1.76 16.04
CA HIS A 233 5.28 3.20 16.29
C HIS A 233 4.60 3.52 17.62
N GLY A 234 4.30 2.51 18.44
CA GLY A 234 3.67 2.70 19.75
C GLY A 234 2.30 3.39 19.67
N ILE A 235 1.48 3.00 18.69
CA ILE A 235 0.17 3.63 18.45
C ILE A 235 -0.73 3.49 19.67
N THR A 236 -1.28 4.62 20.14
CA THR A 236 -2.10 4.69 21.36
C THR A 236 -3.60 4.88 21.07
N HIS A 237 -3.92 5.57 19.99
CA HIS A 237 -5.28 5.88 19.57
C HIS A 237 -5.37 5.67 18.06
N ALA A 238 -6.35 4.91 17.60
CA ALA A 238 -6.50 4.65 16.19
C ALA A 238 -7.96 4.48 15.77
N PHE A 239 -8.32 4.95 14.58
CA PHE A 239 -9.55 4.59 13.90
C PHE A 239 -9.30 3.38 12.99
N LEU A 240 -10.31 2.52 12.86
CA LEU A 240 -10.29 1.40 11.94
C LEU A 240 -11.66 1.24 11.26
N PRO A 241 -11.72 1.11 9.94
CA PRO A 241 -12.98 0.82 9.24
C PRO A 241 -13.65 -0.42 9.82
N THR A 242 -14.97 -0.38 9.98
CA THR A 242 -15.74 -1.42 10.69
C THR A 242 -15.52 -2.82 10.10
N VAL A 243 -15.32 -2.93 8.80
CA VAL A 243 -15.05 -4.19 8.11
C VAL A 243 -13.75 -4.88 8.55
N MET A 244 -12.75 -4.12 9.01
CA MET A 244 -11.46 -4.64 9.46
C MET A 244 -11.45 -5.01 10.95
N VAL A 245 -12.38 -4.50 11.74
CA VAL A 245 -12.40 -4.66 13.20
C VAL A 245 -12.44 -6.14 13.64
N PRO A 246 -13.26 -7.03 13.07
CA PRO A 246 -13.28 -8.42 13.52
C PRO A 246 -11.94 -9.15 13.36
N ASP A 247 -11.25 -8.93 12.23
CA ASP A 247 -9.93 -9.54 11.98
C ASP A 247 -8.85 -8.92 12.89
N PHE A 248 -8.85 -7.59 13.04
CA PHE A 248 -7.93 -6.89 13.92
C PHE A 248 -8.09 -7.32 15.38
N VAL A 249 -9.32 -7.36 15.89
CA VAL A 249 -9.63 -7.80 17.27
C VAL A 249 -9.20 -9.25 17.46
N GLY A 250 -9.51 -10.14 16.50
CA GLY A 250 -9.13 -11.55 16.58
C GLY A 250 -7.61 -11.76 16.63
N ARG A 251 -6.85 -10.95 15.90
CA ARG A 251 -5.37 -11.06 15.87
C ARG A 251 -4.68 -10.34 17.02
N SER A 252 -5.26 -9.25 17.54
CA SER A 252 -4.69 -8.46 18.63
C SER A 252 -5.04 -8.97 20.03
N ALA A 253 -5.98 -9.91 20.15
CA ALA A 253 -6.34 -10.53 21.42
C ALA A 253 -5.09 -11.13 22.09
N HIS A 254 -4.90 -10.81 23.38
CA HIS A 254 -3.76 -11.23 24.21
C HIS A 254 -2.39 -10.63 23.80
N GLN A 255 -2.33 -9.70 22.83
CA GLN A 255 -1.11 -8.96 22.50
C GLN A 255 -0.93 -7.74 23.41
N LYS A 256 0.31 -7.42 23.75
CA LYS A 256 0.64 -6.17 24.46
C LYS A 256 0.88 -5.06 23.46
N LEU A 257 -0.15 -4.28 23.16
CA LEU A 257 -0.06 -3.07 22.35
C LEU A 257 0.02 -1.83 23.26
N ALA A 258 0.63 -0.76 22.77
CA ALA A 258 0.53 0.56 23.39
C ALA A 258 -0.88 1.17 23.20
N LEU A 259 -1.70 0.54 22.37
CA LEU A 259 -3.05 0.96 22.02
C LEU A 259 -3.92 1.06 23.28
N ARG A 260 -4.54 2.21 23.49
CA ARG A 260 -5.46 2.50 24.58
C ARG A 260 -6.90 2.48 24.10
N TYR A 261 -7.13 3.02 22.92
CA TYR A 261 -8.45 3.12 22.30
C TYR A 261 -8.39 2.77 20.81
N LEU A 262 -9.29 1.89 20.40
CA LEU A 262 -9.59 1.60 19.00
C LEU A 262 -10.99 2.13 18.69
N PHE A 263 -11.10 3.05 17.74
CA PHE A 263 -12.34 3.66 17.31
C PHE A 263 -12.79 3.03 16.00
N THR A 264 -14.09 2.89 15.83
CA THR A 264 -14.71 2.44 14.58
C THR A 264 -16.04 3.12 14.38
N GLY A 265 -16.59 3.05 13.18
CA GLY A 265 -17.88 3.61 12.84
C GLY A 265 -18.14 3.65 11.35
N GLY A 266 -19.31 4.11 10.97
CA GLY A 266 -19.72 4.22 9.56
C GLY A 266 -20.57 3.05 9.07
N GLU A 267 -20.43 1.86 9.63
CA GLU A 267 -21.27 0.70 9.35
C GLU A 267 -21.68 0.00 10.65
N LYS A 268 -22.64 -0.94 10.54
CA LYS A 268 -23.05 -1.74 11.70
C LYS A 268 -21.89 -2.67 12.11
N LEU A 269 -21.39 -2.47 13.33
CA LEU A 269 -20.41 -3.37 13.92
C LEU A 269 -21.07 -4.69 14.28
N HIS A 270 -20.57 -5.80 13.74
CA HIS A 270 -20.95 -7.15 14.14
C HIS A 270 -20.39 -7.50 15.51
N PRO A 271 -21.03 -8.40 16.27
CA PRO A 271 -20.50 -8.81 17.56
C PRO A 271 -19.07 -9.34 17.46
N VAL A 272 -18.16 -8.73 18.21
CA VAL A 272 -16.77 -9.12 18.35
C VAL A 272 -16.47 -9.53 19.79
N GLU A 273 -15.50 -10.43 19.97
CA GLU A 273 -15.03 -10.81 21.30
C GLU A 273 -13.99 -9.78 21.78
N THR A 274 -14.26 -9.12 22.90
CA THR A 274 -13.37 -8.09 23.45
C THR A 274 -12.63 -8.58 24.70
N GLU A 275 -12.84 -9.83 25.13
CA GLU A 275 -12.09 -10.44 26.22
C GLU A 275 -10.62 -10.64 25.83
N GLY A 276 -9.71 -10.27 26.71
CA GLY A 276 -8.27 -10.36 26.45
C GLY A 276 -7.68 -9.19 25.65
N LEU A 277 -8.47 -8.18 25.25
CA LEU A 277 -7.94 -6.94 24.65
C LEU A 277 -7.27 -6.08 25.73
N CYS A 278 -6.11 -5.51 25.40
CA CYS A 278 -5.43 -4.53 26.26
C CYS A 278 -5.89 -3.08 26.01
N TYR A 279 -6.87 -2.87 25.13
CA TYR A 279 -7.42 -1.57 24.76
C TYR A 279 -8.95 -1.58 24.78
N THR A 280 -9.55 -0.40 24.74
CA THR A 280 -11.00 -0.22 24.68
C THR A 280 -11.44 -0.02 23.24
N LEU A 281 -12.39 -0.84 22.78
CA LEU A 281 -13.05 -0.67 21.47
C LEU A 281 -14.25 0.26 21.62
N VAL A 282 -14.32 1.30 20.79
CA VAL A 282 -15.38 2.31 20.79
C VAL A 282 -16.04 2.36 19.42
N ASP A 283 -17.35 2.20 19.39
CA ASP A 283 -18.17 2.26 18.18
C ASP A 283 -18.90 3.60 18.11
N TYR A 284 -18.75 4.32 16.98
CA TYR A 284 -19.35 5.62 16.73
C TYR A 284 -20.46 5.54 15.69
N TYR A 285 -21.47 6.38 15.82
CA TYR A 285 -22.47 6.62 14.79
C TYR A 285 -22.62 8.12 14.56
N GLY A 286 -22.74 8.51 13.29
CA GLY A 286 -23.05 9.87 12.86
C GLY A 286 -23.12 9.96 11.34
N PRO A 287 -24.08 10.74 10.79
CA PRO A 287 -24.06 11.15 9.39
C PRO A 287 -23.13 12.36 9.19
N THR A 288 -22.57 12.53 8.00
CA THR A 288 -21.68 13.64 7.64
C THR A 288 -22.31 15.01 7.91
N GLU A 289 -23.62 15.13 7.73
CA GLU A 289 -24.43 16.34 7.95
C GLU A 289 -24.46 16.78 9.43
N THR A 290 -23.99 15.95 10.34
CA THR A 290 -23.93 16.22 11.78
C THR A 290 -22.53 16.10 12.37
N THR A 291 -21.53 16.41 11.56
CA THR A 291 -20.11 16.49 11.93
C THR A 291 -19.57 15.18 12.48
N ILE A 292 -19.45 14.19 11.58
CA ILE A 292 -18.71 12.92 11.76
C ILE A 292 -19.39 11.95 12.75
N PHE A 293 -19.44 12.27 14.05
CA PHE A 293 -19.97 11.40 15.10
C PHE A 293 -20.93 12.18 16.01
N VAL A 294 -22.04 11.56 16.38
CA VAL A 294 -23.05 12.13 17.29
C VAL A 294 -23.42 11.23 18.47
N THR A 295 -23.13 9.93 18.37
CA THR A 295 -23.25 8.99 19.47
C THR A 295 -22.03 8.11 19.58
N HIS A 296 -21.79 7.52 20.75
CA HIS A 296 -20.71 6.58 21.00
C HIS A 296 -21.15 5.44 21.92
N ARG A 297 -20.48 4.31 21.77
CA ARG A 297 -20.65 3.13 22.60
C ARG A 297 -19.30 2.47 22.84
N VAL A 298 -18.97 2.17 24.12
CA VAL A 298 -17.91 1.22 24.45
C VAL A 298 -18.42 -0.19 24.14
N VAL A 299 -17.69 -0.94 23.35
CA VAL A 299 -18.07 -2.29 22.93
C VAL A 299 -17.63 -3.27 24.01
N GLU A 300 -18.61 -3.92 24.65
CA GLU A 300 -18.39 -4.99 25.61
C GLU A 300 -18.46 -6.35 24.91
N SER A 301 -17.80 -7.37 25.50
CA SER A 301 -17.83 -8.77 25.02
C SER A 301 -19.25 -9.29 24.79
N LYS A 302 -19.38 -10.24 23.85
CA LYS A 302 -20.63 -10.90 23.44
C LYS A 302 -21.61 -11.17 24.59
N ARG A 303 -22.48 -10.26 24.87
CA ARG A 303 -23.72 -10.56 25.59
C ARG A 303 -24.78 -10.89 24.54
N LEU A 304 -25.01 -12.17 24.35
CA LEU A 304 -25.86 -12.78 23.29
C LEU A 304 -27.30 -12.27 23.20
N ASN A 305 -27.79 -11.43 24.13
CA ASN A 305 -29.19 -11.02 24.25
C ASN A 305 -29.45 -9.51 24.34
N ARG A 306 -28.47 -8.64 24.02
CA ARG A 306 -28.76 -7.19 23.96
C ARG A 306 -29.02 -6.73 22.52
N PRO A 307 -30.04 -5.87 22.28
CA PRO A 307 -30.29 -5.29 20.97
C PRO A 307 -29.06 -4.50 20.49
N ALA A 308 -28.81 -4.51 19.17
CA ALA A 308 -27.73 -3.72 18.57
C ALA A 308 -28.00 -2.22 18.85
N SER A 309 -27.11 -1.56 19.60
CA SER A 309 -27.22 -0.14 19.96
C SER A 309 -26.16 0.67 19.22
N ILE A 310 -26.47 1.93 18.88
CA ILE A 310 -25.53 2.97 18.43
C ILE A 310 -25.03 3.84 19.61
N GLY A 311 -25.33 3.45 20.86
CA GLY A 311 -24.83 4.13 22.05
C GLY A 311 -25.69 5.30 22.51
N THR A 312 -25.02 6.25 23.16
CA THR A 312 -25.62 7.46 23.74
C THR A 312 -25.07 8.73 23.06
N PRO A 313 -25.80 9.85 23.06
CA PRO A 313 -25.35 11.10 22.45
C PRO A 313 -24.05 11.63 23.05
N LEU A 314 -23.22 12.27 22.22
CA LEU A 314 -22.03 13.02 22.65
C LEU A 314 -22.46 14.31 23.36
N ALA A 315 -21.61 14.82 24.24
CA ALA A 315 -21.91 16.10 24.88
C ALA A 315 -22.05 17.25 23.86
N GLY A 316 -23.23 17.86 23.83
CA GLY A 316 -23.59 18.93 22.88
C GLY A 316 -24.23 18.47 21.59
N SER A 317 -24.46 17.17 21.44
CA SER A 317 -25.41 16.63 20.46
C SER A 317 -26.68 16.20 21.19
N GLU A 318 -27.81 16.53 20.60
CA GLU A 318 -29.13 16.14 21.07
C GLU A 318 -29.77 15.20 20.05
N VAL A 319 -30.39 14.14 20.54
CA VAL A 319 -31.00 13.13 19.68
C VAL A 319 -32.49 13.03 20.03
N PHE A 320 -33.30 13.11 18.99
CA PHE A 320 -34.75 12.99 19.08
C PHE A 320 -35.24 11.83 18.17
N ILE A 321 -36.31 11.21 18.58
CA ILE A 321 -37.01 10.22 17.74
C ILE A 321 -38.37 10.82 17.43
N LEU A 322 -38.62 11.08 16.13
CA LEU A 322 -39.79 11.80 15.65
C LEU A 322 -40.67 10.89 14.76
N ASP A 323 -41.98 11.18 14.80
CA ASP A 323 -42.96 10.59 13.90
C ASP A 323 -43.00 11.31 12.53
N ASP A 324 -43.89 10.87 11.63
CA ASP A 324 -44.07 11.49 10.30
C ASP A 324 -44.60 12.92 10.34
N ARG A 325 -45.14 13.36 11.49
CA ARG A 325 -45.63 14.75 11.74
C ARG A 325 -44.57 15.63 12.39
N LEU A 326 -43.37 15.09 12.58
CA LEU A 326 -42.24 15.74 13.26
C LEU A 326 -42.52 16.00 14.76
N GLU A 327 -43.36 15.19 15.40
CA GLU A 327 -43.57 15.21 16.83
C GLU A 327 -42.71 14.16 17.52
N VAL A 328 -42.25 14.50 18.77
CA VAL A 328 -41.40 13.59 19.56
C VAL A 328 -42.23 12.40 20.03
N VAL A 329 -41.80 11.18 19.68
CA VAL A 329 -42.44 9.95 20.15
C VAL A 329 -41.95 9.60 21.57
N PRO A 330 -42.78 8.92 22.38
CA PRO A 330 -42.36 8.40 23.66
C PRO A 330 -41.10 7.54 23.60
N TRP A 331 -40.20 7.65 24.58
CA TRP A 331 -38.97 6.85 24.64
C TRP A 331 -39.30 5.35 24.68
N GLY A 332 -38.84 4.60 23.67
CA GLY A 332 -39.15 3.17 23.46
C GLY A 332 -40.04 2.91 22.25
N GLU A 333 -40.70 3.89 21.70
CA GLU A 333 -41.43 3.81 20.43
C GLU A 333 -40.48 4.03 19.25
N VAL A 334 -40.91 3.55 18.08
CA VAL A 334 -40.14 3.63 16.84
C VAL A 334 -40.48 4.91 16.09
N GLY A 335 -39.47 5.63 15.64
CA GLY A 335 -39.60 6.80 14.78
C GLY A 335 -38.33 7.10 14.02
N GLU A 336 -38.30 8.23 13.29
CA GLU A 336 -37.10 8.70 12.59
C GLU A 336 -36.12 9.32 13.58
N LEU A 337 -34.86 8.89 13.52
CA LEU A 337 -33.76 9.49 14.28
C LEU A 337 -33.46 10.87 13.74
N CYS A 338 -33.62 11.89 14.58
CA CYS A 338 -33.31 13.28 14.28
C CYS A 338 -32.25 13.82 15.21
N ILE A 339 -31.38 14.67 14.72
CA ILE A 339 -30.21 15.17 15.45
C ILE A 339 -30.25 16.69 15.51
N ALA A 340 -30.01 17.25 16.70
CA ALA A 340 -29.91 18.68 16.95
C ALA A 340 -28.60 19.03 17.69
N GLY A 341 -28.40 20.32 17.90
CA GLY A 341 -27.28 20.87 18.65
C GLY A 341 -26.14 21.42 17.76
N ASP A 342 -25.04 21.73 18.41
CA ASP A 342 -23.89 22.39 17.75
C ASP A 342 -23.12 21.47 16.77
N CYS A 343 -23.48 20.21 16.69
CA CYS A 343 -22.93 19.25 15.72
C CYS A 343 -23.48 19.42 14.31
N LEU A 344 -24.57 20.21 14.12
CA LEU A 344 -25.22 20.36 12.81
C LEU A 344 -24.31 21.06 11.81
N GLY A 345 -24.21 20.50 10.60
CA GLY A 345 -23.62 21.16 9.44
C GLY A 345 -24.47 22.33 8.95
N ARG A 346 -23.87 23.22 8.15
CA ARG A 346 -24.55 24.35 7.53
C ARG A 346 -25.67 23.89 6.60
N GLY A 347 -25.44 22.84 5.83
CA GLY A 347 -26.37 22.28 4.85
C GLY A 347 -25.61 21.82 3.61
N TYR A 348 -26.35 21.68 2.52
CA TYR A 348 -25.80 21.22 1.23
C TYR A 348 -25.37 22.39 0.35
N LEU A 349 -24.17 22.31 -0.19
CA LEU A 349 -23.56 23.35 -1.04
C LEU A 349 -24.42 23.58 -2.29
N GLY A 350 -24.89 24.84 -2.47
CA GLY A 350 -25.67 25.25 -3.64
C GLY A 350 -27.08 24.64 -3.75
N ASP A 351 -27.54 23.86 -2.76
CA ASP A 351 -28.85 23.21 -2.77
C ASP A 351 -29.68 23.61 -1.52
N ALA A 352 -30.29 24.79 -1.61
CA ALA A 352 -31.15 25.30 -0.56
C ALA A 352 -32.44 24.48 -0.38
N ALA A 353 -32.95 23.87 -1.47
CA ALA A 353 -34.17 23.06 -1.41
C ALA A 353 -33.93 21.77 -0.63
N LEU A 354 -32.86 21.05 -0.93
CA LEU A 354 -32.46 19.85 -0.20
C LEU A 354 -32.10 20.17 1.26
N THR A 355 -31.41 21.31 1.48
CA THR A 355 -31.08 21.78 2.82
C THR A 355 -32.35 21.98 3.66
N ALA A 356 -33.37 22.70 3.11
CA ALA A 356 -34.63 22.91 3.80
C ALA A 356 -35.44 21.63 4.04
N ALA A 357 -35.32 20.64 3.13
CA ALA A 357 -36.02 19.38 3.26
C ALA A 357 -35.42 18.46 4.33
N ARG A 358 -34.12 18.56 4.59
CA ARG A 358 -33.40 17.70 5.54
C ARG A 358 -33.11 18.37 6.89
N PHE A 359 -32.89 19.68 6.89
CA PHE A 359 -32.68 20.46 8.10
C PHE A 359 -33.94 21.25 8.41
N VAL A 360 -34.79 20.68 9.25
CA VAL A 360 -36.13 21.21 9.57
C VAL A 360 -36.15 21.83 10.94
N VAL A 361 -37.23 22.60 11.23
CA VAL A 361 -37.50 23.12 12.57
C VAL A 361 -38.84 22.55 13.03
N PRO A 362 -38.85 21.43 13.78
CA PRO A 362 -40.08 20.86 14.31
C PRO A 362 -40.76 21.85 15.25
N PRO A 363 -42.11 22.01 15.19
CA PRO A 363 -42.84 22.94 16.06
C PRO A 363 -42.64 22.67 17.55
N SER A 364 -42.55 21.41 17.95
CA SER A 364 -42.37 20.96 19.32
C SER A 364 -40.96 21.21 19.90
N LEU A 365 -39.94 21.38 19.07
CA LEU A 365 -38.56 21.54 19.53
C LEU A 365 -38.04 22.97 19.43
N GLY A 366 -38.65 23.82 18.60
CA GLY A 366 -38.25 25.21 18.40
C GLY A 366 -36.84 25.45 17.88
N GLY A 367 -36.08 24.40 17.64
CA GLY A 367 -34.70 24.40 17.16
C GLY A 367 -34.53 23.62 15.82
N ARG A 368 -33.40 23.87 15.14
CA ARG A 368 -33.05 23.18 13.88
C ARG A 368 -32.64 21.74 14.17
N VAL A 369 -33.21 20.77 13.46
CA VAL A 369 -32.81 19.35 13.51
C VAL A 369 -32.49 18.83 12.12
N TYR A 370 -31.56 17.87 12.04
CA TYR A 370 -31.29 17.12 10.83
C TYR A 370 -32.07 15.81 10.84
N ARG A 371 -32.80 15.53 9.79
CA ARG A 371 -33.53 14.29 9.53
C ARG A 371 -32.59 13.28 8.91
N THR A 372 -32.24 12.21 9.65
CA THR A 372 -31.25 11.23 9.20
C THR A 372 -31.79 10.25 8.14
N GLY A 373 -33.11 10.01 8.14
CA GLY A 373 -33.75 8.92 7.42
C GLY A 373 -33.53 7.55 8.05
N ASP A 374 -32.92 7.46 9.22
CA ASP A 374 -32.70 6.27 10.00
C ASP A 374 -33.88 6.03 10.98
N LEU A 375 -34.35 4.79 11.08
CA LEU A 375 -35.31 4.38 12.08
C LEU A 375 -34.61 3.94 13.37
N ALA A 376 -35.10 4.43 14.50
CA ALA A 376 -34.55 4.11 15.81
C ALA A 376 -35.62 4.04 16.89
N ARG A 377 -35.24 3.51 18.05
CA ARG A 377 -35.99 3.63 19.31
C ARG A 377 -35.04 3.75 20.49
N GLY A 378 -35.51 4.42 21.56
CA GLY A 378 -34.80 4.49 22.82
C GLY A 378 -34.86 3.16 23.57
N LEU A 379 -33.77 2.82 24.27
CA LEU A 379 -33.69 1.67 25.15
C LEU A 379 -33.81 2.11 26.62
N PRO A 380 -34.24 1.23 27.56
CA PRO A 380 -34.41 1.58 28.97
C PRO A 380 -33.12 2.05 29.68
N ASP A 381 -31.95 1.68 29.13
CA ASP A 381 -30.64 2.05 29.66
C ASP A 381 -30.10 3.38 29.08
N GLY A 382 -30.94 4.14 28.36
CA GLY A 382 -30.57 5.40 27.72
C GLY A 382 -29.85 5.25 26.37
N ASN A 383 -29.57 4.03 25.95
CA ASN A 383 -28.99 3.77 24.64
C ASN A 383 -30.03 3.88 23.53
N ILE A 384 -29.56 4.01 22.27
CA ILE A 384 -30.41 4.12 21.10
C ILE A 384 -30.24 2.87 20.26
N GLN A 385 -31.35 2.18 19.94
CA GLN A 385 -31.35 1.05 19.03
C GLN A 385 -31.61 1.52 17.60
N PHE A 386 -30.65 1.22 16.68
CA PHE A 386 -30.81 1.41 15.25
C PHE A 386 -31.62 0.28 14.64
N LEU A 387 -32.66 0.58 13.87
CA LEU A 387 -33.58 -0.39 13.29
C LEU A 387 -33.50 -0.51 11.76
N GLY A 388 -32.76 0.38 11.10
CA GLY A 388 -32.61 0.41 9.65
C GLY A 388 -32.88 1.78 9.07
N ARG A 389 -32.99 1.87 7.73
CA ARG A 389 -33.31 3.13 7.04
C ARG A 389 -34.72 3.12 6.48
N GLN A 390 -35.33 4.33 6.43
CA GLN A 390 -36.58 4.55 5.70
C GLN A 390 -36.40 4.62 4.19
N ASP A 391 -35.20 5.10 3.75
CA ASP A 391 -34.83 5.27 2.35
C ASP A 391 -33.92 4.12 1.84
N GLU A 392 -33.59 4.14 0.56
CA GLU A 392 -32.79 3.12 -0.13
C GLU A 392 -31.28 3.38 -0.04
N GLN A 393 -30.87 4.34 0.80
CA GLN A 393 -29.45 4.65 1.00
C GLN A 393 -28.74 3.52 1.75
N ILE A 394 -27.54 3.20 1.31
CA ILE A 394 -26.74 2.13 1.90
C ILE A 394 -25.31 2.60 2.12
N LYS A 395 -24.60 1.81 2.91
CA LYS A 395 -23.14 1.89 3.00
C LYS A 395 -22.52 0.61 2.45
N ILE A 396 -21.53 0.80 1.56
CA ILE A 396 -20.71 -0.29 0.96
C ILE A 396 -19.27 -0.02 1.32
N ARG A 397 -18.67 -0.90 2.11
CA ARG A 397 -17.29 -0.76 2.60
C ARG A 397 -17.04 0.59 3.27
N GLY A 398 -17.97 1.04 4.09
CA GLY A 398 -17.94 2.35 4.78
C GLY A 398 -18.38 3.54 3.93
N ASN A 399 -18.44 3.42 2.61
CA ASN A 399 -18.83 4.49 1.71
C ASN A 399 -20.34 4.58 1.56
N ARG A 400 -20.89 5.79 1.69
CA ARG A 400 -22.31 6.09 1.45
C ARG A 400 -22.61 6.02 -0.04
N VAL A 401 -23.57 5.18 -0.44
CA VAL A 401 -23.99 4.96 -1.82
C VAL A 401 -25.48 5.24 -1.95
N GLU A 402 -25.80 6.14 -2.87
CA GLU A 402 -27.16 6.40 -3.34
C GLU A 402 -27.38 5.62 -4.64
N MET A 403 -28.25 4.64 -4.63
CA MET A 403 -28.53 3.81 -5.82
C MET A 403 -29.04 4.66 -6.99
N GLY A 404 -29.78 5.74 -6.71
CA GLY A 404 -30.24 6.68 -7.72
C GLY A 404 -29.12 7.39 -8.48
N GLU A 405 -27.92 7.59 -7.87
CA GLU A 405 -26.76 8.14 -8.59
C GLU A 405 -26.27 7.15 -9.65
N VAL A 406 -26.16 5.87 -9.31
CA VAL A 406 -25.75 4.81 -10.24
C VAL A 406 -26.79 4.64 -11.35
N GLU A 407 -28.09 4.63 -11.00
CA GLU A 407 -29.20 4.57 -11.95
C GLU A 407 -29.17 5.76 -12.93
N SER A 408 -28.92 6.98 -12.40
CA SER A 408 -28.85 8.19 -13.21
C SER A 408 -27.71 8.15 -14.23
N VAL A 409 -26.50 7.68 -13.82
CA VAL A 409 -25.39 7.53 -14.74
C VAL A 409 -25.66 6.47 -15.80
N LEU A 410 -26.25 5.33 -15.43
CA LEU A 410 -26.70 4.29 -16.37
C LEU A 410 -27.66 4.84 -17.44
N MET A 411 -28.55 5.74 -17.04
CA MET A 411 -29.59 6.30 -17.91
C MET A 411 -29.11 7.48 -18.78
N ARG A 412 -27.95 8.08 -18.52
CA ARG A 412 -27.42 9.20 -19.34
C ARG A 412 -27.09 8.78 -20.78
N GLY A 413 -26.74 7.51 -20.99
CA GLY A 413 -26.56 6.95 -22.33
C GLY A 413 -27.91 6.65 -23.03
N THR A 414 -27.92 6.67 -24.36
CA THR A 414 -29.14 6.37 -25.16
C THR A 414 -29.45 4.88 -25.27
N ALA A 415 -28.61 4.01 -24.70
CA ALA A 415 -28.70 2.56 -24.88
C ALA A 415 -29.84 1.90 -24.08
N LEU A 416 -30.30 2.50 -22.96
CA LEU A 416 -31.28 1.92 -22.05
C LEU A 416 -32.64 2.60 -22.13
N LYS A 417 -33.71 1.80 -21.98
CA LYS A 417 -35.07 2.30 -21.73
C LYS A 417 -35.29 2.58 -20.25
N ALA A 418 -34.73 1.73 -19.38
CA ALA A 418 -34.85 1.80 -17.93
C ALA A 418 -33.67 1.10 -17.27
N ALA A 419 -33.32 1.57 -16.07
CA ALA A 419 -32.37 0.94 -15.19
C ALA A 419 -32.85 1.00 -13.74
N ALA A 420 -32.52 -0.01 -12.95
CA ALA A 420 -32.73 -0.04 -11.51
C ALA A 420 -31.53 -0.73 -10.85
N VAL A 421 -31.12 -0.22 -9.69
CA VAL A 421 -30.00 -0.78 -8.93
C VAL A 421 -30.50 -1.24 -7.58
N LEU A 422 -30.11 -2.46 -7.21
CA LEU A 422 -30.43 -3.05 -5.91
C LEU A 422 -29.15 -3.53 -5.22
N VAL A 423 -29.26 -3.74 -3.92
CA VAL A 423 -28.21 -4.35 -3.11
C VAL A 423 -28.49 -5.83 -2.98
N ASP A 424 -27.46 -6.61 -3.22
CA ASP A 424 -27.42 -8.02 -2.86
C ASP A 424 -26.53 -8.18 -1.62
N ASP A 425 -27.12 -8.65 -0.53
CA ASP A 425 -26.46 -8.99 0.74
C ASP A 425 -26.53 -10.50 1.06
N SER A 426 -26.88 -11.31 0.08
CA SER A 426 -27.03 -12.78 0.22
C SER A 426 -25.73 -13.48 0.63
N ALA A 427 -24.57 -12.91 0.26
CA ALA A 427 -23.23 -13.38 0.65
C ALA A 427 -22.79 -12.92 2.06
N GLY A 428 -23.71 -12.33 2.82
CA GLY A 428 -23.46 -11.81 4.16
C GLY A 428 -23.24 -10.30 4.19
N PRO A 429 -23.43 -9.70 5.36
CA PRO A 429 -23.49 -8.24 5.52
C PRO A 429 -22.17 -7.54 5.24
N SER A 430 -21.02 -8.23 5.31
CA SER A 430 -19.69 -7.69 4.96
C SER A 430 -19.41 -7.75 3.45
N ASN A 431 -20.22 -8.48 2.67
CA ASN A 431 -20.07 -8.70 1.22
C ASN A 431 -21.21 -8.09 0.39
N LYS A 432 -21.74 -6.96 0.84
CA LYS A 432 -22.77 -6.24 0.07
C LYS A 432 -22.23 -5.79 -1.28
N ARG A 433 -23.02 -6.00 -2.33
CA ARG A 433 -22.71 -5.57 -3.69
C ARG A 433 -23.89 -4.93 -4.38
N LEU A 434 -23.63 -4.10 -5.38
CA LEU A 434 -24.65 -3.55 -6.25
C LEU A 434 -24.97 -4.51 -7.39
N VAL A 435 -26.24 -4.63 -7.73
CA VAL A 435 -26.74 -5.35 -8.90
C VAL A 435 -27.59 -4.41 -9.74
N ALA A 436 -27.22 -4.24 -11.01
CA ALA A 436 -27.94 -3.40 -11.96
C ALA A 436 -28.92 -4.24 -12.80
N PHE A 437 -30.19 -3.89 -12.80
CA PHE A 437 -31.20 -4.38 -13.73
C PHE A 437 -31.36 -3.37 -14.86
N VAL A 438 -31.13 -3.79 -16.10
CA VAL A 438 -31.11 -2.91 -17.25
C VAL A 438 -32.04 -3.40 -18.35
N ALA A 439 -32.83 -2.49 -18.94
CA ALA A 439 -33.67 -2.78 -20.08
C ALA A 439 -33.13 -2.02 -21.31
N PRO A 440 -32.54 -2.71 -22.32
CA PRO A 440 -31.99 -2.07 -23.50
C PRO A 440 -33.09 -1.48 -24.41
N ARG A 441 -32.78 -0.43 -25.14
CA ARG A 441 -33.65 0.11 -26.21
C ARG A 441 -33.63 -0.80 -27.43
N ASP A 442 -32.46 -1.31 -27.77
CA ASP A 442 -32.27 -2.26 -28.86
C ASP A 442 -32.01 -3.64 -28.29
N THR A 443 -32.96 -4.54 -28.47
CA THR A 443 -32.89 -5.93 -27.99
C THR A 443 -32.03 -6.84 -28.87
N GLN A 444 -31.54 -6.34 -30.01
CA GLN A 444 -30.61 -7.07 -30.88
C GLN A 444 -29.14 -6.96 -30.45
N VAL A 445 -28.82 -5.99 -29.57
CA VAL A 445 -27.45 -5.86 -29.02
C VAL A 445 -27.18 -7.02 -28.06
N PRO A 446 -26.11 -7.80 -28.25
CA PRO A 446 -25.75 -8.86 -27.32
C PRO A 446 -25.57 -8.30 -25.91
N ALA A 447 -26.12 -9.01 -24.90
CA ALA A 447 -26.08 -8.59 -23.50
C ALA A 447 -24.62 -8.33 -23.02
N SER A 448 -23.67 -9.17 -23.45
CA SER A 448 -22.23 -9.00 -23.13
C SER A 448 -21.65 -7.68 -23.64
N SER A 449 -21.95 -7.30 -24.88
CA SER A 449 -21.49 -6.04 -25.47
C SER A 449 -22.14 -4.83 -24.79
N LEU A 450 -23.44 -4.91 -24.48
CA LEU A 450 -24.14 -3.88 -23.72
C LEU A 450 -23.51 -3.69 -22.33
N VAL A 451 -23.34 -4.76 -21.57
CA VAL A 451 -22.74 -4.71 -20.21
C VAL A 451 -21.32 -4.14 -20.25
N ALA A 452 -20.50 -4.54 -21.24
CA ALA A 452 -19.15 -3.98 -21.40
C ALA A 452 -19.17 -2.47 -21.62
N SER A 453 -20.08 -1.97 -22.48
CA SER A 453 -20.23 -0.53 -22.73
C SER A 453 -20.75 0.24 -21.51
N LEU A 454 -21.70 -0.31 -20.76
CA LEU A 454 -22.21 0.28 -19.53
C LEU A 454 -21.15 0.36 -18.43
N ARG A 455 -20.35 -0.71 -18.24
CA ARG A 455 -19.24 -0.73 -17.30
C ARG A 455 -18.20 0.34 -17.64
N ALA A 456 -17.84 0.48 -18.92
CA ALA A 456 -16.91 1.50 -19.37
C ALA A 456 -17.43 2.91 -19.07
N ALA A 457 -18.71 3.18 -19.34
CA ALA A 457 -19.34 4.47 -19.07
C ALA A 457 -19.36 4.80 -17.56
N LEU A 458 -19.74 3.84 -16.72
CA LEU A 458 -19.79 4.04 -15.26
C LEU A 458 -18.40 4.34 -14.68
N ARG A 459 -17.33 3.68 -15.16
CA ARG A 459 -15.95 3.91 -14.69
C ARG A 459 -15.41 5.30 -14.92
N VAL A 460 -15.95 6.03 -15.88
CA VAL A 460 -15.55 7.42 -16.15
C VAL A 460 -16.08 8.37 -15.07
N GLU A 461 -17.24 8.06 -14.48
CA GLU A 461 -17.95 8.98 -13.59
C GLU A 461 -18.02 8.52 -12.13
N LEU A 462 -18.04 7.20 -11.87
CA LEU A 462 -18.26 6.64 -10.54
C LEU A 462 -17.02 5.96 -9.98
N PRO A 463 -16.75 6.09 -8.66
CA PRO A 463 -15.70 5.34 -7.98
C PRO A 463 -16.03 3.85 -7.92
N ASP A 464 -15.00 3.00 -7.75
CA ASP A 464 -15.11 1.54 -7.79
C ASP A 464 -16.14 0.94 -6.84
N PHE A 465 -16.33 1.52 -5.65
CA PHE A 465 -17.32 1.05 -4.68
C PHE A 465 -18.77 1.30 -5.10
N MET A 466 -19.01 2.12 -6.13
CA MET A 466 -20.33 2.39 -6.72
C MET A 466 -20.60 1.59 -8.00
N LEU A 467 -19.63 0.81 -8.49
CA LEU A 467 -19.81 0.01 -9.71
C LEU A 467 -20.62 -1.27 -9.40
N PRO A 468 -21.69 -1.57 -10.18
CA PRO A 468 -22.42 -2.82 -10.02
C PRO A 468 -21.52 -4.02 -10.33
N GLY A 469 -21.50 -5.01 -9.42
CA GLY A 469 -20.76 -6.27 -9.61
C GLY A 469 -21.49 -7.22 -10.57
N GLN A 470 -22.81 -7.04 -10.73
CA GLN A 470 -23.64 -7.88 -11.62
C GLN A 470 -24.61 -7.00 -12.41
N TYR A 471 -24.88 -7.42 -13.67
CA TYR A 471 -25.85 -6.79 -14.56
C TYR A 471 -26.85 -7.84 -15.04
N LEU A 472 -28.14 -7.57 -14.86
CA LEU A 472 -29.24 -8.42 -15.31
C LEU A 472 -30.01 -7.69 -16.41
N CYS A 473 -29.90 -8.19 -17.64
CA CYS A 473 -30.58 -7.63 -18.80
C CYS A 473 -32.01 -8.20 -18.87
N LEU A 474 -32.99 -7.29 -18.84
CA LEU A 474 -34.41 -7.63 -18.96
C LEU A 474 -35.04 -6.97 -20.19
N ALA A 475 -36.05 -7.58 -20.79
CA ALA A 475 -36.79 -6.93 -21.90
C ALA A 475 -37.50 -5.65 -21.44
N SER A 476 -37.97 -5.63 -20.19
CA SER A 476 -38.54 -4.48 -19.49
C SER A 476 -38.40 -4.67 -17.98
N LEU A 477 -38.30 -3.59 -17.23
CA LEU A 477 -38.37 -3.67 -15.77
C LEU A 477 -39.81 -3.89 -15.31
N PRO A 478 -40.07 -4.70 -14.26
CA PRO A 478 -41.37 -4.82 -13.65
C PRO A 478 -41.82 -3.49 -13.07
N THR A 479 -43.12 -3.19 -13.19
CA THR A 479 -43.71 -1.93 -12.68
C THR A 479 -44.86 -2.22 -11.74
N THR A 480 -45.01 -1.40 -10.71
CA THR A 480 -46.19 -1.41 -9.82
C THR A 480 -47.43 -0.92 -10.58
N SER A 481 -48.62 -1.09 -9.98
CA SER A 481 -49.89 -0.57 -10.50
C SER A 481 -49.85 0.94 -10.79
N ASN A 482 -48.98 1.68 -10.14
CA ASN A 482 -48.80 3.12 -10.30
C ASN A 482 -47.69 3.50 -11.33
N GLY A 483 -47.15 2.53 -12.09
CA GLY A 483 -46.16 2.74 -13.14
C GLY A 483 -44.73 2.99 -12.64
N LYS A 484 -44.47 2.81 -11.33
CA LYS A 484 -43.09 2.87 -10.76
C LYS A 484 -42.43 1.50 -10.88
N THR A 485 -41.10 1.49 -10.97
CA THR A 485 -40.31 0.23 -10.93
C THR A 485 -40.63 -0.58 -9.68
N ASP A 486 -41.02 -1.83 -9.84
CA ASP A 486 -41.32 -2.76 -8.75
C ASP A 486 -40.02 -3.41 -8.25
N LYS A 487 -39.41 -2.77 -7.26
CA LYS A 487 -38.15 -3.25 -6.65
C LYS A 487 -38.32 -4.53 -5.85
N GLN A 488 -39.55 -4.83 -5.38
CA GLN A 488 -39.84 -6.10 -4.69
C GLN A 488 -39.82 -7.27 -5.68
N ALA A 489 -40.44 -7.11 -6.84
CA ALA A 489 -40.37 -8.09 -7.92
C ALA A 489 -38.91 -8.30 -8.39
N LEU A 490 -38.11 -7.23 -8.50
CA LEU A 490 -36.69 -7.33 -8.84
C LEU A 490 -35.86 -8.07 -7.77
N ARG A 491 -36.13 -7.85 -6.47
CA ARG A 491 -35.50 -8.64 -5.38
C ARG A 491 -35.85 -10.13 -5.46
N GLU A 492 -37.08 -10.45 -5.79
CA GLU A 492 -37.48 -11.84 -5.96
C GLU A 492 -36.83 -12.48 -7.20
N MET A 493 -36.73 -11.72 -8.30
CA MET A 493 -35.98 -12.14 -9.49
C MET A 493 -34.50 -12.39 -9.15
N LEU A 494 -33.87 -11.55 -8.33
CA LEU A 494 -32.49 -11.74 -7.89
C LEU A 494 -32.31 -13.06 -7.12
N ARG A 495 -33.23 -13.36 -6.19
CA ARG A 495 -33.23 -14.61 -5.43
C ARG A 495 -33.46 -15.85 -6.31
N THR A 496 -34.34 -15.75 -7.31
CA THR A 496 -34.65 -16.87 -8.24
C THR A 496 -33.59 -17.00 -9.34
N SER A 497 -32.94 -15.90 -9.77
CA SER A 497 -31.87 -15.96 -10.77
C SER A 497 -30.62 -16.62 -10.22
N ALA A 498 -30.31 -16.44 -8.93
CA ALA A 498 -29.23 -17.16 -8.26
C ALA A 498 -29.35 -18.68 -8.37
N ALA A 499 -30.58 -19.21 -8.49
CA ALA A 499 -30.85 -20.61 -8.69
C ALA A 499 -30.81 -21.07 -10.18
N ARG A 500 -31.10 -20.16 -11.14
CA ARG A 500 -31.14 -20.47 -12.58
C ARG A 500 -29.80 -20.32 -13.30
N THR A 501 -28.89 -19.47 -12.84
CA THR A 501 -27.59 -19.17 -13.50
C THR A 501 -26.60 -20.34 -13.41
N GLN A 502 -26.89 -21.39 -12.63
CA GLN A 502 -26.06 -22.60 -12.59
C GLN A 502 -26.23 -23.51 -13.84
N GLU A 503 -27.28 -23.32 -14.63
CA GLU A 503 -27.57 -24.21 -15.79
C GLU A 503 -27.10 -23.68 -17.15
N GLU A 504 -26.71 -22.37 -17.27
CA GLU A 504 -26.41 -21.73 -18.57
C GLU A 504 -24.96 -21.25 -18.78
N ALA A 505 -24.09 -21.28 -17.77
CA ALA A 505 -22.69 -20.96 -17.98
C ALA A 505 -21.94 -22.17 -18.56
N GLU A 506 -21.59 -22.12 -19.85
CA GLU A 506 -20.74 -23.13 -20.50
C GLU A 506 -19.31 -23.09 -19.92
N PHE A 507 -19.10 -23.84 -18.83
CA PHE A 507 -17.76 -24.15 -18.35
C PHE A 507 -17.25 -25.43 -19.01
N SER A 508 -16.09 -25.35 -19.65
CA SER A 508 -15.52 -26.46 -20.42
C SER A 508 -14.70 -27.38 -19.51
N GLY A 509 -15.24 -28.53 -19.17
CA GLY A 509 -14.54 -29.56 -18.39
C GLY A 509 -14.64 -29.40 -16.86
N GLU A 510 -14.20 -30.44 -16.15
CA GLU A 510 -14.32 -30.53 -14.69
C GLU A 510 -13.50 -29.48 -13.93
N LEU A 511 -12.37 -29.06 -14.51
CA LEU A 511 -11.48 -28.10 -13.90
C LEU A 511 -12.11 -26.69 -13.84
N GLU A 512 -12.67 -26.22 -14.97
CA GLU A 512 -13.40 -24.94 -14.99
C GLU A 512 -14.60 -24.96 -14.05
N LYS A 513 -15.36 -26.05 -14.01
CA LYS A 513 -16.51 -26.22 -13.09
C LYS A 513 -16.09 -26.19 -11.63
N THR A 514 -14.98 -26.84 -11.29
CA THR A 514 -14.47 -26.85 -9.92
C THR A 514 -14.00 -25.46 -9.48
N ILE A 515 -13.30 -24.73 -10.38
CA ILE A 515 -12.88 -23.34 -10.13
C ILE A 515 -14.11 -22.42 -10.04
N ALA A 516 -15.07 -22.55 -10.93
CA ALA A 516 -16.32 -21.79 -10.91
C ALA A 516 -17.11 -22.04 -9.60
N SER A 517 -17.13 -23.27 -9.11
CA SER A 517 -17.72 -23.59 -7.80
C SER A 517 -17.01 -22.89 -6.64
N ALA A 518 -15.67 -22.80 -6.69
CA ALA A 518 -14.90 -22.05 -5.71
C ALA A 518 -15.15 -20.53 -5.80
N TRP A 519 -15.30 -20.00 -7.03
CA TRP A 519 -15.69 -18.60 -7.24
C TRP A 519 -17.08 -18.33 -6.66
N THR A 520 -18.06 -19.21 -6.93
CA THR A 520 -19.43 -19.09 -6.42
C THR A 520 -19.46 -19.01 -4.89
N GLU A 521 -18.68 -19.86 -4.21
CA GLU A 521 -18.59 -19.84 -2.74
C GLU A 521 -18.00 -18.53 -2.23
N VAL A 522 -16.93 -18.06 -2.86
CA VAL A 522 -16.20 -16.87 -2.41
C VAL A 522 -16.94 -15.59 -2.76
N LEU A 523 -17.52 -15.51 -3.96
CA LEU A 523 -18.28 -14.34 -4.43
C LEU A 523 -19.71 -14.32 -3.86
N GLY A 524 -20.22 -15.46 -3.40
CA GLY A 524 -21.60 -15.61 -2.94
C GLY A 524 -22.66 -15.63 -4.07
N HIS A 525 -22.24 -15.79 -5.35
CA HIS A 525 -23.13 -15.89 -6.51
C HIS A 525 -22.47 -16.63 -7.67
N SER A 526 -23.30 -17.13 -8.59
CA SER A 526 -22.92 -17.83 -9.81
C SER A 526 -23.10 -16.99 -11.10
N GLY A 527 -23.40 -15.69 -10.98
CA GLY A 527 -23.68 -14.78 -12.10
C GLY A 527 -22.43 -14.27 -12.81
N PHE A 528 -21.58 -15.20 -13.31
CA PHE A 528 -20.37 -14.88 -14.09
C PHE A 528 -20.14 -15.94 -15.17
N ALA A 529 -19.55 -15.54 -16.28
CA ALA A 529 -19.12 -16.43 -17.36
C ALA A 529 -17.64 -16.85 -17.18
N ALA A 530 -17.22 -17.86 -17.94
CA ALA A 530 -15.85 -18.41 -17.88
C ALA A 530 -14.75 -17.36 -18.17
N ASP A 531 -15.06 -16.33 -18.95
CA ASP A 531 -14.14 -15.26 -19.37
C ASP A 531 -14.32 -13.96 -18.60
N ASP A 532 -15.24 -13.90 -17.64
CA ASP A 532 -15.39 -12.74 -16.77
C ASP A 532 -14.22 -12.63 -15.79
N SER A 533 -13.75 -11.40 -15.53
CA SER A 533 -12.69 -11.16 -14.56
C SER A 533 -13.20 -11.25 -13.12
N PHE A 534 -12.49 -11.99 -12.25
CA PHE A 534 -12.80 -12.13 -10.83
C PHE A 534 -13.06 -10.78 -10.15
N PHE A 535 -12.21 -9.80 -10.45
CA PHE A 535 -12.31 -8.46 -9.85
C PHE A 535 -13.49 -7.65 -10.39
N GLU A 536 -13.93 -7.94 -11.62
CA GLU A 536 -15.08 -7.26 -12.26
C GLU A 536 -16.42 -7.81 -11.81
N VAL A 537 -16.46 -9.05 -11.36
CA VAL A 537 -17.71 -9.69 -10.88
C VAL A 537 -17.88 -9.62 -9.36
N GLY A 538 -17.09 -8.78 -8.69
CA GLY A 538 -17.21 -8.49 -7.26
C GLY A 538 -16.08 -9.03 -6.38
N GLY A 539 -15.08 -9.69 -6.97
CA GLY A 539 -13.86 -10.11 -6.26
C GLY A 539 -12.98 -8.94 -5.88
N HIS A 540 -12.25 -9.06 -4.78
CA HIS A 540 -11.26 -8.10 -4.31
C HIS A 540 -10.09 -8.81 -3.64
N SER A 541 -9.04 -8.08 -3.23
CA SER A 541 -7.78 -8.65 -2.71
C SER A 541 -7.98 -9.65 -1.58
N LEU A 542 -8.87 -9.35 -0.63
CA LEU A 542 -9.15 -10.27 0.48
C LEU A 542 -9.84 -11.57 -0.01
N LEU A 543 -10.78 -11.45 -0.97
CA LEU A 543 -11.45 -12.62 -1.55
C LEU A 543 -10.51 -13.43 -2.46
N ALA A 544 -9.50 -12.81 -3.09
CA ALA A 544 -8.52 -13.52 -3.91
C ALA A 544 -7.70 -14.53 -3.10
N SER A 545 -7.33 -14.20 -1.86
CA SER A 545 -6.65 -15.12 -0.94
C SER A 545 -7.54 -16.30 -0.54
N THR A 546 -8.82 -16.02 -0.23
CA THR A 546 -9.82 -17.05 0.10
C THR A 546 -10.09 -17.95 -1.09
N LEU A 547 -10.16 -17.37 -2.30
CA LEU A 547 -10.34 -18.11 -3.54
C LEU A 547 -9.18 -19.06 -3.82
N ALA A 548 -7.94 -18.59 -3.73
CA ALA A 548 -6.76 -19.43 -3.93
C ALA A 548 -6.74 -20.63 -2.98
N ALA A 549 -7.04 -20.39 -1.69
CA ALA A 549 -7.17 -21.47 -0.70
C ALA A 549 -8.33 -22.42 -1.00
N GLY A 550 -9.49 -21.91 -1.45
CA GLY A 550 -10.67 -22.70 -1.84
C GLY A 550 -10.43 -23.59 -3.06
N VAL A 551 -9.76 -23.04 -4.08
CA VAL A 551 -9.36 -23.77 -5.29
C VAL A 551 -8.34 -24.85 -4.95
N SER A 552 -7.33 -24.53 -4.15
CA SER A 552 -6.30 -25.48 -3.70
C SER A 552 -6.91 -26.70 -3.01
N ARG A 553 -7.84 -26.46 -2.10
CA ARG A 553 -8.52 -27.52 -1.33
C ARG A 553 -9.35 -28.45 -2.22
N ARG A 554 -10.05 -27.91 -3.22
CA ARG A 554 -10.93 -28.69 -4.10
C ARG A 554 -10.18 -29.48 -5.15
N LEU A 555 -9.11 -28.93 -5.67
CA LEU A 555 -8.37 -29.56 -6.75
C LEU A 555 -7.23 -30.48 -6.23
N GLY A 556 -6.93 -30.45 -4.91
CA GLY A 556 -5.78 -31.16 -4.36
C GLY A 556 -4.44 -30.70 -4.94
N LEU A 557 -4.41 -29.48 -5.52
CA LEU A 557 -3.22 -28.84 -6.08
C LEU A 557 -3.14 -27.40 -5.58
N ASN A 558 -1.92 -26.84 -5.54
CA ASN A 558 -1.77 -25.50 -5.02
C ASN A 558 -2.11 -24.45 -6.10
N ALA A 559 -3.18 -23.69 -5.83
CA ALA A 559 -3.47 -22.43 -6.47
C ALA A 559 -2.99 -21.28 -5.55
N TYR A 560 -2.33 -20.30 -6.12
CA TYR A 560 -1.74 -19.19 -5.37
C TYR A 560 -2.53 -17.92 -5.59
N ILE A 561 -2.38 -16.96 -4.67
CA ILE A 561 -3.00 -15.62 -4.81
C ILE A 561 -2.54 -14.98 -6.14
N ARG A 562 -1.26 -15.15 -6.50
CA ARG A 562 -0.71 -14.68 -7.79
C ARG A 562 -1.45 -15.25 -9.00
N ASP A 563 -1.86 -16.52 -8.95
CA ASP A 563 -2.59 -17.16 -10.06
C ASP A 563 -3.93 -16.46 -10.30
N VAL A 564 -4.60 -16.00 -9.23
CA VAL A 564 -5.85 -15.25 -9.33
C VAL A 564 -5.63 -13.86 -9.94
N TYR A 565 -4.51 -13.20 -9.62
CA TYR A 565 -4.17 -11.88 -10.18
C TYR A 565 -3.68 -11.95 -11.63
N GLU A 566 -2.94 -12.97 -12.00
CA GLU A 566 -2.41 -13.18 -13.36
C GLU A 566 -3.49 -13.76 -14.29
N HIS A 567 -4.28 -14.70 -13.79
CA HIS A 567 -5.30 -15.44 -14.54
C HIS A 567 -6.71 -15.09 -14.03
N LYS A 568 -7.09 -13.82 -14.20
CA LYS A 568 -8.27 -13.19 -13.60
C LYS A 568 -9.62 -13.83 -13.96
N THR A 569 -9.68 -14.81 -14.88
CA THR A 569 -10.93 -15.46 -15.33
C THR A 569 -10.91 -16.94 -15.01
N VAL A 570 -12.07 -17.55 -14.86
CA VAL A 570 -12.19 -19.00 -14.60
C VAL A 570 -11.42 -19.80 -15.66
N ARG A 571 -11.61 -19.46 -16.95
CA ARG A 571 -10.96 -20.13 -18.07
C ARG A 571 -9.43 -20.00 -18.03
N LYS A 572 -8.92 -18.81 -17.83
CA LYS A 572 -7.46 -18.59 -17.76
C LYS A 572 -6.86 -19.26 -16.52
N LEU A 573 -7.55 -19.21 -15.40
CA LEU A 573 -7.11 -19.86 -14.17
C LEU A 573 -7.13 -21.40 -14.35
N ALA A 574 -8.16 -21.95 -14.98
CA ALA A 574 -8.23 -23.38 -15.32
C ALA A 574 -7.11 -23.78 -16.29
N ALA A 575 -6.85 -22.99 -17.33
CA ALA A 575 -5.77 -23.24 -18.27
C ALA A 575 -4.39 -23.20 -17.58
N ALA A 576 -4.19 -22.32 -16.62
CA ALA A 576 -2.94 -22.22 -15.87
C ALA A 576 -2.75 -23.37 -14.86
N LEU A 577 -3.84 -23.83 -14.24
CA LEU A 577 -3.82 -24.91 -13.25
C LEU A 577 -3.91 -26.32 -13.90
N GLY A 578 -4.48 -26.44 -15.11
CA GLY A 578 -4.64 -27.69 -15.83
C GLY A 578 -3.33 -28.47 -16.06
N PRO A 579 -2.23 -27.83 -16.51
CA PRO A 579 -0.92 -28.48 -16.62
C PRO A 579 -0.35 -28.93 -15.26
N ARG A 580 -0.77 -28.32 -14.16
CA ARG A 580 -0.37 -28.75 -12.81
C ARG A 580 -1.17 -29.99 -12.38
N ALA A 581 -2.40 -30.13 -12.90
CA ALA A 581 -3.27 -31.28 -12.62
C ALA A 581 -2.93 -32.51 -13.49
N SER A 582 -2.32 -32.30 -14.68
CA SER A 582 -2.13 -33.37 -15.67
C SER A 582 -0.66 -33.58 -16.06
N ARG A 583 0.33 -33.51 -15.17
CA ARG A 583 1.74 -33.70 -15.52
C ARG A 583 2.06 -35.04 -16.16
N GLY A 584 2.09 -35.00 -17.46
CA GLY A 584 2.68 -35.93 -18.39
C GLY A 584 2.69 -35.32 -19.80
N ALA A 585 3.86 -34.83 -20.23
CA ALA A 585 4.31 -34.62 -21.62
C ALA A 585 4.09 -33.27 -22.32
N SER A 586 5.21 -32.88 -22.87
CA SER A 586 5.47 -32.24 -24.19
C SER A 586 5.67 -30.72 -24.20
N MET A 587 6.91 -30.39 -24.64
CA MET A 587 7.46 -29.03 -24.76
C MET A 587 6.96 -28.31 -26.01
N SER A 588 6.34 -27.17 -25.77
CA SER A 588 6.44 -25.96 -26.60
C SER A 588 6.82 -24.84 -25.65
N ASP A 589 7.61 -23.85 -26.09
CA ASP A 589 8.10 -22.75 -25.22
C ASP A 589 6.98 -22.18 -24.34
N PRO A 590 7.10 -22.21 -23.00
CA PRO A 590 6.06 -21.70 -22.12
C PRO A 590 5.86 -20.18 -22.33
N GLU A 591 4.65 -19.70 -22.28
CA GLU A 591 4.29 -18.27 -22.39
C GLU A 591 5.20 -17.34 -21.52
N PRO A 592 5.60 -17.70 -20.27
CA PRO A 592 6.54 -16.92 -19.48
C PRO A 592 7.91 -16.74 -20.14
N LEU A 593 8.43 -17.75 -20.81
CA LEU A 593 9.73 -17.68 -21.49
C LEU A 593 9.73 -16.66 -22.63
N ARG A 594 8.67 -16.67 -23.42
CA ARG A 594 8.47 -15.71 -24.50
C ARG A 594 8.42 -14.27 -23.97
N ALA A 595 7.68 -14.03 -22.88
CA ALA A 595 7.57 -12.72 -22.26
C ALA A 595 8.94 -12.18 -21.76
N LEU A 596 9.79 -13.03 -21.16
CA LEU A 596 11.13 -12.61 -20.74
C LEU A 596 12.02 -12.23 -21.93
N ARG A 597 11.98 -13.01 -23.02
CA ARG A 597 12.78 -12.74 -24.23
C ARG A 597 12.30 -11.49 -24.96
N GLU A 598 10.99 -11.26 -25.05
CA GLU A 598 10.39 -10.06 -25.65
C GLU A 598 10.79 -8.78 -24.91
N ASP A 599 11.15 -8.87 -23.65
CA ASP A 599 11.61 -7.75 -22.83
C ASP A 599 13.12 -7.47 -22.97
N VAL A 600 13.88 -8.18 -23.81
CA VAL A 600 15.32 -7.92 -24.04
C VAL A 600 15.50 -6.98 -25.24
N TRP A 601 15.46 -5.67 -24.98
CA TRP A 601 15.68 -4.62 -25.99
C TRP A 601 16.21 -3.33 -25.37
N LEU A 602 16.80 -2.43 -26.18
CA LEU A 602 17.35 -1.14 -25.78
C LEU A 602 16.42 -0.01 -26.21
N LEU A 603 16.40 1.10 -25.44
CA LEU A 603 15.63 2.28 -25.83
C LEU A 603 16.11 2.83 -27.19
N PRO A 604 15.18 3.27 -28.06
CA PRO A 604 15.55 3.87 -29.34
C PRO A 604 16.46 5.08 -29.15
N GLY A 605 17.48 5.21 -30.00
CA GLY A 605 18.44 6.32 -29.93
C GLY A 605 19.57 6.12 -28.92
N THR A 606 19.66 4.96 -28.25
CA THR A 606 20.83 4.62 -27.42
C THR A 606 22.03 4.37 -28.32
N ASP A 607 23.13 5.11 -28.10
CA ASP A 607 24.34 5.04 -28.96
C ASP A 607 25.61 5.01 -28.09
N PHE A 608 26.53 4.12 -28.43
CA PHE A 608 27.83 3.95 -27.78
C PHE A 608 29.01 4.20 -28.72
N SER A 609 28.77 4.77 -29.90
CA SER A 609 29.78 4.96 -30.96
C SER A 609 30.86 5.97 -30.60
N SER A 610 30.60 6.91 -29.64
CA SER A 610 31.59 7.93 -29.26
C SER A 610 32.81 7.42 -28.50
N GLY A 611 32.79 6.13 -28.13
CA GLY A 611 33.86 5.48 -27.38
C GLY A 611 33.97 5.93 -25.93
N PHE A 612 34.75 5.17 -25.16
CA PHE A 612 34.98 5.44 -23.73
C PHE A 612 36.49 5.52 -23.47
N ASP A 613 36.91 6.51 -22.64
CA ASP A 613 38.29 6.62 -22.19
C ASP A 613 38.52 5.77 -20.92
N PRO A 614 39.25 4.65 -20.98
CA PRO A 614 39.47 3.76 -19.83
C PRO A 614 40.20 4.41 -18.66
N ALA A 615 40.94 5.53 -18.86
CA ALA A 615 41.59 6.25 -17.77
C ALA A 615 40.58 6.81 -16.76
N ARG A 616 39.38 7.11 -17.18
CA ARG A 616 38.30 7.58 -16.33
C ARG A 616 37.80 6.55 -15.30
N LEU A 617 38.04 5.26 -15.51
CA LEU A 617 37.76 4.24 -14.48
C LEU A 617 38.70 4.37 -13.28
N SER A 618 39.98 4.59 -13.55
CA SER A 618 41.00 4.66 -12.51
C SER A 618 40.93 5.95 -11.68
N GLN A 619 40.54 7.06 -12.35
CA GLN A 619 40.47 8.40 -11.76
C GLN A 619 39.19 9.13 -12.24
N PRO A 620 37.99 8.65 -11.83
CA PRO A 620 36.75 9.34 -12.17
C PRO A 620 36.69 10.70 -11.43
N ARG A 621 36.11 11.71 -12.07
CA ARG A 621 35.79 13.00 -11.43
C ARG A 621 34.38 13.03 -10.87
N HIS A 622 33.47 12.41 -11.58
CA HIS A 622 32.06 12.33 -11.22
C HIS A 622 31.53 10.89 -11.37
N ILE A 623 30.95 10.39 -10.30
CA ILE A 623 30.36 9.05 -10.23
C ILE A 623 28.85 9.19 -10.03
N LEU A 624 28.04 8.48 -10.83
CA LEU A 624 26.61 8.31 -10.55
C LEU A 624 26.40 7.00 -9.77
N LEU A 625 25.79 7.10 -8.59
CA LEU A 625 25.37 5.96 -7.79
C LEU A 625 23.84 5.93 -7.70
N THR A 626 23.23 4.89 -8.26
CA THR A 626 21.81 4.61 -8.02
C THR A 626 21.68 3.58 -6.90
N GLY A 627 20.62 3.69 -6.10
CA GLY A 627 20.42 2.77 -4.97
C GLY A 627 21.28 3.07 -3.73
N ALA A 628 21.79 4.29 -3.58
CA ALA A 628 22.56 4.74 -2.42
C ALA A 628 21.82 4.58 -1.08
N THR A 629 20.50 4.49 -1.10
CA THR A 629 19.65 4.28 0.10
C THR A 629 19.42 2.80 0.43
N GLY A 630 19.97 1.87 -0.37
CA GLY A 630 19.95 0.43 -0.08
C GLY A 630 21.12 0.00 0.80
N PHE A 631 21.02 -1.19 1.40
CA PHE A 631 22.04 -1.74 2.30
C PHE A 631 23.43 -1.83 1.66
N VAL A 632 23.53 -2.38 0.44
CA VAL A 632 24.81 -2.44 -0.29
C VAL A 632 25.23 -1.05 -0.77
N GLY A 633 24.29 -0.26 -1.29
CA GLY A 633 24.59 1.04 -1.89
C GLY A 633 25.16 2.07 -0.91
N VAL A 634 24.67 2.11 0.32
CA VAL A 634 25.17 3.05 1.34
C VAL A 634 26.59 2.70 1.80
N HIS A 635 26.94 1.41 1.89
CA HIS A 635 28.31 0.98 2.22
C HIS A 635 29.26 1.19 1.02
N LEU A 636 28.77 1.01 -0.19
CA LEU A 636 29.52 1.34 -1.40
C LEU A 636 29.79 2.84 -1.51
N LEU A 637 28.84 3.70 -1.13
CA LEU A 637 29.04 5.16 -1.08
C LEU A 637 30.27 5.51 -0.23
N LEU A 638 30.42 4.92 0.97
CA LEU A 638 31.60 5.10 1.82
C LEU A 638 32.90 4.68 1.12
N GLU A 639 32.90 3.50 0.47
CA GLU A 639 34.07 2.99 -0.23
C GLU A 639 34.46 3.88 -1.44
N LEU A 640 33.47 4.35 -2.19
CA LEU A 640 33.71 5.28 -3.31
C LEU A 640 34.33 6.60 -2.84
N LEU A 641 33.80 7.19 -1.76
CA LEU A 641 34.32 8.42 -1.19
C LEU A 641 35.71 8.26 -0.58
N SER A 642 36.01 7.11 0.04
CA SER A 642 37.30 6.85 0.70
C SER A 642 38.42 6.52 -0.31
N ARG A 643 38.11 6.00 -1.47
CA ARG A 643 39.08 5.50 -2.48
C ARG A 643 39.25 6.45 -3.66
N ASN A 644 38.44 7.48 -3.79
CA ASN A 644 38.47 8.44 -4.88
C ASN A 644 38.32 9.86 -4.33
N ASP A 645 38.82 10.83 -5.09
CA ASP A 645 38.53 12.25 -4.88
C ASP A 645 37.30 12.72 -5.70
N ALA A 646 36.57 11.81 -6.31
CA ALA A 646 35.40 12.09 -7.14
C ALA A 646 34.24 12.63 -6.34
N ASP A 647 33.45 13.48 -6.99
CA ASP A 647 32.12 13.81 -6.54
C ASP A 647 31.15 12.64 -6.84
N VAL A 648 30.31 12.28 -5.87
CA VAL A 648 29.36 11.18 -6.01
C VAL A 648 27.94 11.74 -6.12
N HIS A 649 27.33 11.57 -7.27
CA HIS A 649 25.97 11.93 -7.57
C HIS A 649 25.07 10.75 -7.20
N CYS A 650 24.24 10.89 -6.18
CA CYS A 650 23.31 9.86 -5.72
C CYS A 650 21.92 10.12 -6.28
N LEU A 651 21.45 9.25 -7.16
CA LEU A 651 20.04 9.29 -7.60
C LEU A 651 19.18 8.60 -6.56
N VAL A 652 18.30 9.37 -5.93
CA VAL A 652 17.44 8.93 -4.83
C VAL A 652 15.99 9.12 -5.23
N ARG A 653 15.15 8.09 -5.04
CA ARG A 653 13.71 8.18 -5.31
C ARG A 653 13.07 9.09 -4.28
N ASP A 654 12.89 10.35 -4.65
CA ASP A 654 12.23 11.37 -3.86
C ASP A 654 11.65 12.47 -4.75
N VAL A 655 10.96 13.46 -4.16
CA VAL A 655 10.34 14.57 -4.89
C VAL A 655 11.22 15.81 -4.96
N SER A 656 12.28 15.89 -4.14
CA SER A 656 13.29 16.95 -4.20
C SER A 656 14.66 16.47 -3.74
N ASP A 657 15.71 17.18 -4.15
CA ASP A 657 17.11 16.89 -3.78
C ASP A 657 17.32 17.00 -2.27
N GLU A 658 16.67 17.97 -1.60
CA GLU A 658 16.78 18.16 -0.15
C GLU A 658 16.18 16.95 0.60
N LEU A 659 15.02 16.48 0.19
CA LEU A 659 14.36 15.31 0.79
C LEU A 659 15.15 14.04 0.50
N GLY A 660 15.61 13.87 -0.73
CA GLY A 660 16.52 12.80 -1.09
C GLY A 660 17.79 12.81 -0.25
N ARG A 661 18.37 13.99 0.02
CA ARG A 661 19.54 14.15 0.88
C ARG A 661 19.23 13.83 2.34
N ALA A 662 18.07 14.26 2.85
CA ALA A 662 17.62 13.93 4.20
C ALA A 662 17.42 12.42 4.36
N ARG A 663 16.77 11.78 3.39
CA ARG A 663 16.59 10.33 3.35
C ARG A 663 17.94 9.58 3.31
N LEU A 664 18.88 10.03 2.48
CA LEU A 664 20.20 9.41 2.44
C LEU A 664 20.93 9.56 3.79
N ARG A 665 20.84 10.73 4.45
CA ARG A 665 21.42 10.94 5.80
C ARG A 665 20.80 9.98 6.82
N GLN A 666 19.50 9.81 6.82
CA GLN A 666 18.80 8.88 7.71
C GLN A 666 19.28 7.43 7.49
N VAL A 667 19.49 7.00 6.25
CA VAL A 667 20.01 5.67 5.94
C VAL A 667 21.47 5.50 6.39
N VAL A 668 22.30 6.51 6.18
CA VAL A 668 23.69 6.55 6.67
C VAL A 668 23.75 6.41 8.19
N GLU A 669 22.87 7.10 8.91
CA GLU A 669 22.75 7.02 10.36
C GLU A 669 22.22 5.65 10.81
N HIS A 670 21.16 5.15 10.16
CA HIS A 670 20.56 3.85 10.46
C HIS A 670 21.59 2.71 10.37
N TYR A 671 22.39 2.67 9.31
CA TYR A 671 23.44 1.65 9.14
C TYR A 671 24.77 2.02 9.79
N GLN A 672 24.85 3.14 10.52
CA GLN A 672 26.04 3.61 11.23
C GLN A 672 27.26 3.77 10.31
N VAL A 673 27.04 4.26 9.07
CA VAL A 673 28.10 4.51 8.10
C VAL A 673 28.84 5.80 8.46
N PRO A 674 30.17 5.79 8.68
CA PRO A 674 30.90 6.94 9.21
C PRO A 674 31.28 7.94 8.10
N LEU A 675 30.33 8.75 7.61
CA LEU A 675 30.63 9.83 6.66
C LEU A 675 30.98 11.13 7.40
N SER A 676 32.12 11.71 7.07
CA SER A 676 32.57 13.01 7.59
C SER A 676 31.90 14.16 6.83
N GLU A 677 31.95 15.40 7.38
CA GLU A 677 31.48 16.60 6.66
C GLU A 677 32.24 16.83 5.34
N ARG A 678 33.52 16.43 5.25
CA ARG A 678 34.28 16.44 4.00
C ARG A 678 33.70 15.49 2.98
N ASP A 679 33.24 14.31 3.40
CA ASP A 679 32.59 13.32 2.52
C ASP A 679 31.25 13.88 2.04
N TRP A 680 30.45 14.43 2.94
CA TRP A 680 29.16 15.05 2.60
C TRP A 680 29.28 16.24 1.64
N ALA A 681 30.39 16.96 1.62
CA ALA A 681 30.64 18.03 0.66
C ALA A 681 30.80 17.52 -0.78
N ARG A 682 31.18 16.24 -0.96
CA ARG A 682 31.31 15.57 -2.26
C ARG A 682 30.09 14.71 -2.66
N VAL A 683 29.04 14.68 -1.82
CA VAL A 683 27.82 13.94 -2.12
C VAL A 683 26.77 14.92 -2.66
N HIS A 684 26.37 14.71 -3.92
CA HIS A 684 25.33 15.46 -4.60
C HIS A 684 24.13 14.56 -4.77
N VAL A 685 23.00 14.92 -4.18
CA VAL A 685 21.77 14.12 -4.28
C VAL A 685 20.89 14.71 -5.37
N HIS A 686 20.37 13.86 -6.22
CA HIS A 686 19.41 14.16 -7.27
C HIS A 686 18.13 13.36 -7.01
N ALA A 687 17.02 14.05 -6.89
CA ALA A 687 15.70 13.41 -6.80
C ALA A 687 15.32 12.86 -8.16
N GLY A 688 14.87 11.59 -8.19
CA GLY A 688 14.43 10.97 -9.44
C GLY A 688 14.08 9.50 -9.29
N ASP A 689 13.42 8.95 -10.29
CA ASP A 689 13.02 7.54 -10.36
C ASP A 689 13.68 6.87 -11.58
N ILE A 690 14.51 5.85 -11.33
CA ILE A 690 15.20 5.11 -12.39
C ILE A 690 14.28 4.54 -13.47
N ALA A 691 13.02 4.24 -13.14
CA ALA A 691 12.06 3.67 -14.08
C ALA A 691 11.37 4.74 -14.97
N SER A 692 11.56 6.01 -14.67
CA SER A 692 10.96 7.11 -15.43
C SER A 692 11.89 7.60 -16.54
N PRO A 693 11.36 8.06 -17.69
CA PRO A 693 12.17 8.68 -18.74
C PRO A 693 13.02 9.83 -18.18
N ARG A 694 14.31 9.84 -18.53
CA ARG A 694 15.30 10.81 -18.00
C ARG A 694 15.32 10.85 -16.45
N PHE A 695 15.05 9.72 -15.80
CA PHE A 695 14.93 9.60 -14.33
C PHE A 695 13.85 10.52 -13.71
N GLY A 696 12.91 11.04 -14.50
CA GLY A 696 11.93 12.04 -14.05
C GLY A 696 12.49 13.43 -13.82
N MET A 697 13.75 13.69 -14.22
CA MET A 697 14.43 14.97 -14.09
C MET A 697 14.05 15.94 -15.20
N ALA A 698 14.23 17.24 -14.97
CA ALA A 698 14.17 18.23 -16.03
C ALA A 698 15.26 17.95 -17.08
N GLU A 699 15.00 18.30 -18.34
CA GLU A 699 15.89 17.99 -19.48
C GLU A 699 17.29 18.59 -19.28
N GLU A 700 17.35 19.80 -18.75
CA GLU A 700 18.60 20.51 -18.49
C GLU A 700 19.44 19.84 -17.40
N ASP A 701 18.80 19.45 -16.27
CA ASP A 701 19.49 18.76 -15.18
C ASP A 701 20.02 17.40 -15.60
N TYR A 702 19.19 16.65 -16.36
CA TYR A 702 19.60 15.37 -16.94
C TYR A 702 20.76 15.52 -17.92
N ARG A 703 20.75 16.59 -18.74
CA ARG A 703 21.83 16.91 -19.69
C ARG A 703 23.13 17.24 -18.94
N GLN A 704 23.07 18.12 -17.94
CA GLN A 704 24.25 18.52 -17.13
C GLN A 704 24.85 17.32 -16.40
N LEU A 705 23.99 16.48 -15.78
CA LEU A 705 24.44 15.25 -15.13
C LEU A 705 25.11 14.30 -16.14
N SER A 706 24.52 14.17 -17.35
CA SER A 706 25.06 13.32 -18.41
C SER A 706 26.40 13.82 -18.97
N GLU A 707 26.62 15.11 -19.01
CA GLU A 707 27.91 15.70 -19.42
C GLU A 707 29.01 15.49 -18.37
N SER A 708 28.65 15.56 -17.09
CA SER A 708 29.62 15.46 -15.96
C SER A 708 30.02 14.02 -15.64
N VAL A 709 29.08 13.08 -15.50
CA VAL A 709 29.31 11.71 -14.99
C VAL A 709 30.28 10.91 -15.85
N ASP A 710 31.28 10.31 -15.24
CA ASP A 710 32.28 9.44 -15.89
C ASP A 710 31.94 7.95 -15.79
N VAL A 711 31.45 7.52 -14.62
CA VAL A 711 31.18 6.11 -14.29
C VAL A 711 29.84 6.00 -13.55
N ILE A 712 29.08 4.94 -13.88
CA ILE A 712 27.78 4.67 -13.24
C ILE A 712 27.91 3.40 -12.42
N TYR A 713 27.49 3.46 -11.14
CA TYR A 713 27.28 2.29 -10.29
C TYR A 713 25.78 2.09 -10.11
N HIS A 714 25.24 1.04 -10.73
CA HIS A 714 23.81 0.77 -10.69
C HIS A 714 23.50 -0.32 -9.67
N SER A 715 23.22 0.11 -8.42
CA SER A 715 22.83 -0.75 -7.30
C SER A 715 21.33 -0.72 -7.01
N ALA A 716 20.60 0.21 -7.62
CA ALA A 716 19.14 0.29 -7.45
C ALA A 716 18.46 -0.95 -8.03
N SER A 717 17.66 -1.60 -7.21
CA SER A 717 16.86 -2.77 -7.60
C SER A 717 15.74 -2.98 -6.58
N ALA A 718 14.56 -3.31 -7.06
CA ALA A 718 13.54 -3.88 -6.19
C ALA A 718 13.93 -5.33 -5.86
N VAL A 719 13.94 -5.67 -4.58
CA VAL A 719 14.21 -7.03 -4.07
C VAL A 719 12.96 -7.50 -3.34
N ASN A 720 12.22 -8.40 -3.97
CA ASN A 720 11.03 -9.00 -3.37
C ASN A 720 10.98 -10.48 -3.76
N PHE A 721 10.81 -11.35 -2.76
CA PHE A 721 10.82 -12.81 -2.95
C PHE A 721 9.44 -13.40 -3.22
N ILE A 722 8.39 -12.57 -3.32
CA ILE A 722 7.00 -13.00 -3.47
C ILE A 722 6.36 -12.44 -4.74
N GLU A 723 6.71 -11.21 -5.12
CA GLU A 723 6.13 -10.52 -6.26
C GLU A 723 6.47 -11.20 -7.60
N PRO A 724 5.49 -11.26 -8.53
CA PRO A 724 5.70 -11.82 -9.87
C PRO A 724 6.59 -10.91 -10.74
N TYR A 725 7.11 -11.46 -11.82
CA TYR A 725 7.93 -10.73 -12.79
C TYR A 725 7.28 -9.44 -13.29
N SER A 726 5.96 -9.45 -13.53
CA SER A 726 5.21 -8.29 -14.05
C SER A 726 5.29 -7.05 -13.14
N GLN A 727 5.40 -7.24 -11.83
CA GLN A 727 5.58 -6.15 -10.86
C GLN A 727 7.05 -5.74 -10.73
N MET A 728 7.96 -6.72 -10.74
CA MET A 728 9.40 -6.47 -10.67
C MET A 728 9.96 -5.78 -11.93
N LYS A 729 9.27 -5.93 -13.08
CA LYS A 729 9.67 -5.40 -14.39
C LYS A 729 9.91 -3.89 -14.36
N ARG A 730 9.01 -3.11 -13.72
CA ARG A 730 9.09 -1.64 -13.71
C ARG A 730 10.45 -1.16 -13.14
N ASP A 731 10.80 -1.60 -11.98
CA ASP A 731 11.99 -1.08 -11.26
C ASP A 731 13.28 -1.75 -11.77
N ASN A 732 13.27 -3.05 -12.06
CA ASN A 732 14.49 -3.76 -12.44
C ASN A 732 14.75 -3.72 -13.95
N VAL A 733 13.73 -3.89 -14.79
CA VAL A 733 13.90 -3.98 -16.25
C VAL A 733 13.81 -2.61 -16.92
N GLU A 734 12.75 -1.84 -16.67
CA GLU A 734 12.65 -0.49 -17.24
C GLU A 734 13.73 0.43 -16.63
N GLY A 735 14.02 0.26 -15.33
CA GLY A 735 15.09 1.01 -14.64
C GLY A 735 16.45 0.82 -15.32
N VAL A 736 16.85 -0.44 -15.61
CA VAL A 736 18.15 -0.68 -16.30
C VAL A 736 18.18 -0.13 -17.72
N ARG A 737 17.06 -0.13 -18.46
CA ARG A 737 16.98 0.49 -19.79
C ARG A 737 17.27 1.99 -19.75
N GLN A 738 16.68 2.70 -18.77
CA GLN A 738 16.93 4.14 -18.59
C GLN A 738 18.38 4.41 -18.20
N VAL A 739 18.97 3.59 -17.33
CA VAL A 739 20.38 3.72 -16.93
C VAL A 739 21.31 3.44 -18.11
N ILE A 740 21.03 2.46 -18.94
CA ILE A 740 21.80 2.16 -20.15
C ILE A 740 21.68 3.29 -21.20
N ALA A 741 20.48 3.84 -21.38
CA ALA A 741 20.28 5.01 -22.23
C ALA A 741 21.06 6.23 -21.71
N PHE A 742 21.08 6.49 -20.40
CA PHE A 742 21.92 7.52 -19.80
C PHE A 742 23.41 7.25 -20.02
N ALA A 743 23.85 6.00 -19.97
CA ALA A 743 25.25 5.64 -20.21
C ALA A 743 25.74 6.00 -21.63
N GLY A 744 24.83 5.98 -22.63
CA GLY A 744 25.13 6.40 -24.00
C GLY A 744 24.83 7.87 -24.31
N HIS A 745 24.09 8.59 -23.44
CA HIS A 745 23.64 9.94 -23.72
C HIS A 745 24.79 10.96 -23.71
N LEU A 746 24.93 11.78 -24.77
CA LEU A 746 25.95 12.79 -25.05
C LEU A 746 27.38 12.24 -25.13
N ARG A 747 27.81 11.43 -24.20
CA ARG A 747 29.09 10.71 -24.18
C ARG A 747 28.93 9.35 -23.52
N VAL A 748 29.74 8.39 -23.92
CA VAL A 748 29.72 7.04 -23.34
C VAL A 748 30.34 7.03 -21.95
N LYS A 749 29.66 6.39 -21.01
CA LYS A 749 30.06 6.17 -19.61
C LYS A 749 30.20 4.69 -19.33
N ALA A 750 31.13 4.32 -18.46
CA ALA A 750 31.22 2.93 -18.02
C ALA A 750 30.09 2.61 -17.02
N LEU A 751 29.52 1.41 -17.14
CA LEU A 751 28.46 0.93 -16.28
C LEU A 751 28.94 -0.24 -15.42
N MET A 752 28.81 -0.10 -14.10
CA MET A 752 28.99 -1.14 -13.08
C MET A 752 27.59 -1.64 -12.70
N LEU A 753 27.18 -2.77 -13.25
CA LEU A 753 25.85 -3.33 -13.07
C LEU A 753 25.85 -4.35 -11.94
N PHE A 754 24.91 -4.20 -10.98
CA PHE A 754 24.78 -5.13 -9.86
C PHE A 754 23.63 -6.12 -10.12
N SER A 755 24.01 -7.34 -10.32
CA SER A 755 23.15 -8.49 -10.47
C SER A 755 23.21 -9.39 -9.21
N THR A 756 22.77 -10.60 -9.28
CA THR A 756 22.72 -11.55 -8.18
C THR A 756 23.10 -12.96 -8.62
N LEU A 757 23.60 -13.78 -7.71
CA LEU A 757 23.78 -15.22 -7.96
C LEU A 757 22.45 -15.94 -8.18
N SER A 758 21.34 -15.40 -7.68
CA SER A 758 19.99 -15.97 -7.84
C SER A 758 19.51 -16.03 -9.30
N ILE A 759 20.19 -15.39 -10.27
CA ILE A 759 19.90 -15.55 -11.71
C ILE A 759 20.15 -16.98 -12.19
N HIS A 760 20.91 -17.77 -11.44
CA HIS A 760 21.14 -19.16 -11.76
C HIS A 760 20.06 -20.08 -11.19
N SER A 761 19.26 -19.60 -10.24
CA SER A 761 18.17 -20.33 -9.60
C SER A 761 18.65 -21.72 -9.15
N TRP A 762 17.77 -22.70 -9.17
CA TRP A 762 18.09 -24.12 -8.94
C TRP A 762 18.48 -24.88 -10.22
N GLY A 763 19.11 -24.18 -11.17
CA GLY A 763 19.48 -24.72 -12.48
C GLY A 763 20.52 -25.86 -12.45
N ASN A 764 21.28 -26.01 -11.35
CA ASN A 764 22.15 -27.16 -11.11
C ASN A 764 21.42 -28.50 -11.28
N ARG A 765 20.17 -28.60 -10.86
CA ARG A 765 19.32 -29.80 -11.00
C ARG A 765 18.94 -30.11 -12.45
N LEU A 766 18.95 -29.09 -13.32
CA LEU A 766 18.64 -29.22 -14.75
C LEU A 766 19.90 -29.48 -15.57
N THR A 767 21.00 -28.79 -15.25
CA THR A 767 22.25 -28.84 -16.00
C THR A 767 23.19 -29.94 -15.54
N GLY A 768 23.01 -30.45 -14.31
CA GLY A 768 23.95 -31.38 -13.66
C GLY A 768 25.32 -30.77 -13.34
N LYS A 769 25.49 -29.47 -13.49
CA LYS A 769 26.71 -28.76 -13.11
C LYS A 769 26.79 -28.57 -11.60
N THR A 770 27.97 -28.71 -11.06
CA THR A 770 28.26 -28.43 -9.63
C THR A 770 29.00 -27.11 -9.46
N VAL A 771 29.68 -26.59 -10.49
CA VAL A 771 30.40 -25.32 -10.45
C VAL A 771 29.84 -24.38 -11.49
N MET A 772 29.49 -23.16 -11.08
CA MET A 772 29.09 -22.08 -11.97
C MET A 772 30.23 -21.08 -12.13
N ARG A 773 30.68 -20.92 -13.36
CA ARG A 773 31.76 -19.98 -13.71
C ARG A 773 31.22 -18.60 -14.03
N GLU A 774 32.04 -17.58 -13.77
CA GLU A 774 31.72 -16.19 -14.11
C GLU A 774 31.46 -15.99 -15.63
N THR A 775 32.02 -16.85 -16.47
CA THR A 775 31.85 -16.85 -17.93
C THR A 775 30.69 -17.71 -18.44
N ASP A 776 30.05 -18.48 -17.60
CA ASP A 776 28.96 -19.35 -18.02
C ASP A 776 27.73 -18.54 -18.46
N ASP A 777 27.10 -19.00 -19.56
CA ASP A 777 25.87 -18.41 -20.06
C ASP A 777 24.71 -18.71 -19.11
N ILE A 778 23.95 -17.67 -18.75
CA ILE A 778 22.79 -17.78 -17.85
C ILE A 778 21.57 -18.43 -18.52
N ASP A 779 21.53 -18.54 -19.87
CA ASP A 779 20.43 -19.15 -20.59
C ASP A 779 20.30 -20.66 -20.31
N GLN A 780 21.37 -21.32 -19.91
CA GLN A 780 21.31 -22.73 -19.49
C GLN A 780 20.40 -22.99 -18.29
N ASN A 781 20.16 -21.96 -17.48
CA ASN A 781 19.34 -22.04 -16.27
C ASN A 781 17.90 -21.51 -16.48
N LEU A 782 17.60 -21.03 -17.67
CA LEU A 782 16.35 -20.33 -17.96
C LEU A 782 15.08 -21.12 -17.57
N PRO A 783 14.99 -22.45 -17.76
CA PRO A 783 13.83 -23.21 -17.28
C PRO A 783 13.64 -23.20 -15.75
N ALA A 784 14.72 -23.07 -14.97
CA ALA A 784 14.63 -22.88 -13.53
C ALA A 784 14.20 -21.44 -13.21
N VAL A 785 14.80 -20.45 -13.86
CA VAL A 785 14.55 -19.02 -13.66
C VAL A 785 13.09 -18.64 -13.89
N ILE A 786 12.44 -19.17 -14.95
CA ILE A 786 11.03 -18.90 -15.24
C ILE A 786 10.07 -19.52 -14.22
N SER A 787 10.52 -20.54 -13.50
CA SER A 787 9.76 -21.23 -12.45
C SER A 787 10.06 -20.68 -11.06
N ASP A 788 11.04 -19.77 -10.95
CA ASP A 788 11.49 -19.15 -9.71
C ASP A 788 10.67 -17.90 -9.37
N ILE A 789 11.16 -17.11 -8.42
CA ILE A 789 10.58 -15.83 -8.03
C ILE A 789 10.73 -14.78 -9.15
N GLY A 790 9.82 -13.81 -9.20
CA GLY A 790 9.86 -12.72 -10.17
C GLY A 790 11.15 -11.89 -10.12
N TYR A 791 11.80 -11.85 -8.94
CA TYR A 791 13.12 -11.22 -8.79
C TYR A 791 14.17 -11.88 -9.66
N ALA A 792 14.33 -13.22 -9.60
CA ALA A 792 15.31 -13.95 -10.43
C ALA A 792 15.06 -13.74 -11.92
N SER A 793 13.81 -13.83 -12.37
CA SER A 793 13.40 -13.56 -13.74
C SER A 793 13.71 -12.13 -14.18
N SER A 794 13.46 -11.13 -13.33
CA SER A 794 13.73 -9.72 -13.65
C SER A 794 15.23 -9.43 -13.77
N LYS A 795 16.05 -10.06 -12.92
CA LYS A 795 17.51 -9.94 -12.97
C LYS A 795 18.11 -10.65 -14.20
N TRP A 796 17.54 -11.78 -14.63
CA TRP A 796 17.92 -12.42 -15.87
C TRP A 796 17.70 -11.49 -17.07
N VAL A 797 16.51 -10.88 -17.20
CA VAL A 797 16.20 -9.90 -18.27
C VAL A 797 17.15 -8.71 -18.21
N MET A 798 17.40 -8.18 -17.00
CA MET A 798 18.30 -7.06 -16.77
C MET A 798 19.73 -7.36 -17.30
N GLU A 799 20.29 -8.54 -16.98
CA GLU A 799 21.61 -8.94 -17.52
C GLU A 799 21.61 -9.12 -19.04
N LYS A 800 20.54 -9.68 -19.62
CA LYS A 800 20.43 -9.84 -21.07
C LYS A 800 20.35 -8.50 -21.81
N ILE A 801 19.65 -7.50 -21.26
CA ILE A 801 19.65 -6.14 -21.80
C ILE A 801 21.05 -5.52 -21.71
N ALA A 802 21.75 -5.73 -20.62
CA ALA A 802 23.11 -5.24 -20.43
C ALA A 802 24.11 -5.94 -21.37
N ASP A 803 23.99 -7.25 -21.57
CA ASP A 803 24.79 -8.02 -22.55
C ASP A 803 24.54 -7.52 -23.97
N LEU A 804 23.29 -7.20 -24.32
CA LEU A 804 22.93 -6.59 -25.61
C LEU A 804 23.61 -5.21 -25.76
N ALA A 805 23.56 -4.37 -24.74
CA ALA A 805 24.22 -3.05 -24.78
C ALA A 805 25.76 -3.18 -24.87
N GLN A 806 26.34 -4.13 -24.15
CA GLN A 806 27.78 -4.43 -24.22
C GLN A 806 28.19 -4.86 -25.64
N SER A 807 27.38 -5.70 -26.31
CA SER A 807 27.62 -6.10 -27.70
C SER A 807 27.57 -4.93 -28.70
N GLN A 808 26.91 -3.82 -28.32
CA GLN A 808 26.84 -2.56 -29.10
C GLN A 808 27.90 -1.53 -28.69
N GLY A 809 28.80 -1.89 -27.76
CA GLY A 809 29.94 -1.04 -27.38
C GLY A 809 29.85 -0.37 -25.98
N LEU A 810 28.84 -0.67 -25.16
CA LEU A 810 28.81 -0.18 -23.79
C LEU A 810 29.97 -0.78 -22.97
N PRO A 811 30.84 0.04 -22.36
CA PRO A 811 31.87 -0.43 -21.40
C PRO A 811 31.21 -0.87 -20.11
N LEU A 812 31.09 -2.17 -19.89
CA LEU A 812 30.30 -2.80 -18.84
C LEU A 812 31.13 -3.72 -17.96
N MET A 813 30.90 -3.68 -16.64
CA MET A 813 31.25 -4.75 -15.70
C MET A 813 29.98 -5.22 -14.99
N THR A 814 29.76 -6.53 -14.91
CA THR A 814 28.60 -7.09 -14.21
C THR A 814 29.05 -7.80 -12.94
N PHE A 815 28.52 -7.36 -11.78
CA PHE A 815 28.78 -7.94 -10.48
C PHE A 815 27.58 -8.77 -10.02
N ARG A 816 27.72 -10.09 -9.98
CA ARG A 816 26.72 -11.02 -9.42
C ARG A 816 27.01 -11.22 -7.96
N LEU A 817 26.15 -10.62 -7.14
CA LEU A 817 26.35 -10.55 -5.69
C LEU A 817 25.80 -11.80 -5.02
N GLY A 818 26.56 -12.34 -4.04
CA GLY A 818 26.08 -13.26 -3.04
C GLY A 818 25.21 -12.57 -2.01
N TYR A 819 24.97 -13.24 -0.89
CA TYR A 819 24.09 -12.71 0.15
C TYR A 819 24.88 -11.83 1.15
N ALA A 820 24.56 -10.52 1.20
CA ALA A 820 25.15 -9.60 2.17
C ALA A 820 24.47 -9.75 3.53
N THR A 821 25.13 -10.40 4.50
CA THR A 821 24.55 -10.71 5.82
C THR A 821 24.60 -9.53 6.79
N LEU A 822 25.80 -8.99 7.04
CA LEU A 822 26.07 -7.93 8.01
C LEU A 822 27.31 -7.13 7.59
N HIS A 823 27.55 -6.01 8.25
CA HIS A 823 28.85 -5.32 8.23
C HIS A 823 29.77 -5.90 9.30
N SER A 824 30.97 -6.33 8.94
CA SER A 824 31.87 -7.10 9.84
C SER A 824 32.26 -6.37 11.12
N ARG A 825 32.32 -5.02 11.10
CA ARG A 825 32.77 -4.21 12.25
C ARG A 825 31.64 -3.56 13.03
N THR A 826 30.54 -3.15 12.36
CA THR A 826 29.42 -2.45 13.01
C THR A 826 28.26 -3.38 13.35
N GLY A 827 28.21 -4.58 12.73
CA GLY A 827 27.10 -5.52 12.86
C GLY A 827 25.81 -5.04 12.17
N ALA A 828 25.84 -3.91 11.47
CA ALA A 828 24.71 -3.43 10.71
C ALA A 828 24.24 -4.51 9.72
N PHE A 829 22.93 -4.77 9.65
CA PHE A 829 22.35 -5.76 8.76
C PHE A 829 20.97 -5.31 8.29
N ALA A 830 20.49 -5.90 7.19
CA ALA A 830 19.18 -5.62 6.65
C ALA A 830 18.13 -6.60 7.23
N SER A 831 17.37 -6.15 8.22
CA SER A 831 16.39 -6.98 8.96
C SER A 831 15.22 -7.48 8.10
N TYR A 832 14.92 -6.82 6.98
CA TYR A 832 13.85 -7.21 6.05
C TYR A 832 14.21 -8.40 5.15
N GLN A 833 15.49 -8.78 5.07
CA GLN A 833 15.96 -9.88 4.22
C GLN A 833 15.58 -11.26 4.79
N TRP A 834 15.39 -12.24 3.90
CA TRP A 834 14.87 -13.56 4.25
C TRP A 834 15.79 -14.35 5.20
N TRP A 835 17.14 -14.24 5.05
CA TRP A 835 18.10 -14.94 5.90
C TRP A 835 18.02 -14.49 7.37
N GLY A 836 17.94 -13.19 7.62
CA GLY A 836 17.74 -12.66 8.97
C GLY A 836 16.45 -13.16 9.61
N ARG A 837 15.37 -13.26 8.82
CA ARG A 837 14.08 -13.83 9.25
C ARG A 837 14.19 -15.33 9.57
N LEU A 838 14.91 -16.10 8.74
CA LEU A 838 15.19 -17.52 8.97
C LEU A 838 15.98 -17.70 10.27
N VAL A 839 17.07 -16.94 10.46
CA VAL A 839 17.90 -17.00 11.68
C VAL A 839 17.07 -16.70 12.92
N SER A 840 16.26 -15.63 12.90
CA SER A 840 15.38 -15.29 14.01
C SER A 840 14.37 -16.40 14.32
N THR A 841 13.77 -16.98 13.31
CA THR A 841 12.79 -18.08 13.47
C THR A 841 13.44 -19.31 14.07
N CYS A 842 14.63 -19.70 13.59
CA CYS A 842 15.39 -20.83 14.14
C CYS A 842 15.77 -20.60 15.61
N LEU A 843 16.21 -19.39 15.97
CA LEU A 843 16.57 -19.04 17.35
C LEU A 843 15.36 -19.07 18.30
N ILE A 844 14.19 -18.61 17.83
CA ILE A 844 12.96 -18.58 18.63
C ILE A 844 12.39 -19.99 18.81
N LEU A 845 12.39 -20.79 17.75
CA LEU A 845 11.94 -22.19 17.79
C LEU A 845 12.92 -23.11 18.54
N ASP A 846 14.14 -22.66 18.75
CA ASP A 846 15.25 -23.45 19.26
C ASP A 846 15.51 -24.71 18.41
N ALA A 847 15.33 -24.58 17.08
CA ALA A 847 15.40 -25.68 16.12
C ALA A 847 15.79 -25.18 14.73
N VAL A 848 16.57 -25.95 13.99
CA VAL A 848 17.03 -25.65 12.63
C VAL A 848 16.40 -26.66 11.66
N PRO A 849 15.90 -26.23 10.47
CA PRO A 849 15.38 -27.16 9.47
C PRO A 849 16.49 -28.02 8.87
N ASP A 850 16.21 -29.29 8.58
CA ASP A 850 17.13 -30.19 7.87
C ASP A 850 17.18 -29.84 6.36
N LEU A 851 18.02 -28.85 6.04
CA LEU A 851 18.35 -28.36 4.72
C LEU A 851 19.88 -28.40 4.55
N ARG A 852 20.45 -29.60 4.54
CA ARG A 852 21.91 -29.85 4.66
C ARG A 852 22.73 -29.21 3.56
N GLY A 853 22.22 -29.24 2.34
CA GLY A 853 22.90 -28.70 1.16
C GLY A 853 22.53 -27.24 0.83
N LEU A 854 21.81 -26.55 1.71
CA LEU A 854 21.45 -25.15 1.46
C LEU A 854 22.62 -24.23 1.79
N HIS A 855 23.13 -23.55 0.79
CA HIS A 855 24.11 -22.46 0.91
C HIS A 855 23.78 -21.33 -0.05
N GLU A 856 23.99 -20.09 0.39
CA GLU A 856 23.49 -18.86 -0.26
C GLU A 856 24.62 -17.92 -0.66
N GLY A 857 25.87 -18.35 -0.60
CA GLY A 857 27.00 -17.48 -0.85
C GLY A 857 27.09 -16.33 0.14
N LEU A 858 27.02 -16.65 1.46
CA LEU A 858 27.00 -15.67 2.54
C LEU A 858 28.30 -14.87 2.62
N THR A 859 28.20 -13.54 2.61
CA THR A 859 29.35 -12.66 2.75
C THR A 859 28.99 -11.42 3.58
N THR A 860 29.96 -10.53 3.86
CA THR A 860 29.74 -9.27 4.58
C THR A 860 29.59 -8.12 3.60
N VAL A 861 28.78 -7.11 3.96
CA VAL A 861 28.52 -5.97 3.07
C VAL A 861 29.75 -5.09 2.84
N ASP A 862 30.61 -4.96 3.83
CA ASP A 862 31.88 -4.21 3.72
C ASP A 862 32.89 -4.88 2.79
N TYR A 863 33.00 -6.23 2.82
CA TYR A 863 33.80 -6.96 1.83
C TYR A 863 33.23 -6.74 0.42
N MET A 864 31.90 -6.89 0.26
CA MET A 864 31.21 -6.72 -1.02
C MET A 864 31.46 -5.31 -1.59
N ALA A 865 31.22 -4.28 -0.79
CA ALA A 865 31.44 -2.89 -1.21
C ALA A 865 32.89 -2.59 -1.57
N SER A 866 33.85 -3.05 -0.74
CA SER A 866 35.28 -2.86 -0.97
C SER A 866 35.77 -3.60 -2.22
N ALA A 867 35.31 -4.84 -2.44
CA ALA A 867 35.67 -5.62 -3.62
C ALA A 867 35.19 -4.95 -4.91
N ILE A 868 33.93 -4.50 -4.93
CA ILE A 868 33.37 -3.77 -6.08
C ILE A 868 34.14 -2.50 -6.35
N ALA A 869 34.41 -1.68 -5.31
CA ALA A 869 35.08 -0.41 -5.46
C ALA A 869 36.52 -0.53 -5.98
N VAL A 870 37.19 -1.64 -5.69
CA VAL A 870 38.55 -1.92 -6.22
C VAL A 870 38.51 -2.46 -7.64
N ILE A 871 37.68 -3.49 -7.92
CA ILE A 871 37.60 -4.12 -9.23
C ILE A 871 37.13 -3.13 -10.30
N ALA A 872 36.15 -2.30 -9.98
CA ALA A 872 35.57 -1.33 -10.92
C ALA A 872 36.57 -0.26 -11.41
N ARG A 873 37.71 -0.08 -10.76
CA ARG A 873 38.76 0.87 -11.15
C ARG A 873 39.79 0.26 -12.13
N ASP A 874 39.76 -1.03 -12.32
CA ASP A 874 40.70 -1.73 -13.23
C ASP A 874 40.09 -1.83 -14.65
N PRO A 875 40.62 -1.10 -15.65
CA PRO A 875 40.15 -1.21 -17.03
C PRO A 875 40.17 -2.63 -17.60
N ALA A 876 41.04 -3.50 -17.10
CA ALA A 876 41.10 -4.91 -17.53
C ALA A 876 39.85 -5.72 -17.09
N GLY A 877 39.01 -5.15 -16.22
CA GLY A 877 37.71 -5.71 -15.82
C GLY A 877 36.55 -5.45 -16.81
N LEU A 878 36.71 -4.48 -17.72
CA LEU A 878 35.67 -4.18 -18.72
C LEU A 878 35.33 -5.41 -19.58
N GLY A 879 34.08 -5.62 -19.83
CA GLY A 879 33.54 -6.77 -20.55
C GLY A 879 33.45 -8.04 -19.73
N LYS A 880 33.82 -8.04 -18.43
CA LYS A 880 33.81 -9.22 -17.57
C LYS A 880 32.64 -9.24 -16.60
N LYS A 881 32.31 -10.46 -16.17
CA LYS A 881 31.39 -10.74 -15.07
C LYS A 881 32.18 -11.21 -13.84
N PHE A 882 31.71 -10.84 -12.66
CA PHE A 882 32.38 -11.09 -11.39
C PHE A 882 31.39 -11.71 -10.40
N HIS A 883 31.71 -12.85 -9.78
CA HIS A 883 30.99 -13.40 -8.66
C HIS A 883 31.57 -12.80 -7.36
N VAL A 884 30.82 -11.94 -6.70
CA VAL A 884 31.21 -11.39 -5.39
C VAL A 884 30.55 -12.23 -4.29
N ALA A 885 31.15 -13.38 -4.05
CA ALA A 885 30.66 -14.45 -3.19
C ALA A 885 31.83 -15.08 -2.45
N PRO A 886 31.58 -15.89 -1.39
CA PRO A 886 32.65 -16.62 -0.73
C PRO A 886 33.30 -17.66 -1.68
N SER A 887 34.58 -17.93 -1.42
CA SER A 887 35.27 -19.08 -2.03
C SER A 887 34.67 -20.40 -1.51
N PRO A 888 34.85 -21.53 -2.22
CA PRO A 888 34.35 -22.82 -1.78
C PRO A 888 34.73 -23.20 -0.35
N ASP A 889 35.91 -22.79 0.11
CA ASP A 889 36.42 -23.09 1.47
C ASP A 889 35.76 -22.23 2.54
N ASN A 890 35.12 -21.09 2.17
CA ASN A 890 34.43 -20.16 3.07
C ASN A 890 32.91 -20.13 2.88
N ASP A 891 32.37 -20.85 1.90
CA ASP A 891 30.93 -20.93 1.66
C ASP A 891 30.28 -21.89 2.65
N LEU A 892 29.46 -21.33 3.56
CA LEU A 892 28.85 -22.09 4.63
C LEU A 892 27.49 -22.63 4.21
N THR A 893 27.27 -23.91 4.48
CA THR A 893 25.92 -24.46 4.48
C THR A 893 25.10 -23.90 5.65
N LEU A 894 23.78 -24.00 5.57
CA LEU A 894 22.87 -23.59 6.64
C LEU A 894 23.25 -24.27 7.97
N LEU A 895 23.55 -25.58 7.95
CA LEU A 895 23.86 -26.34 9.17
C LEU A 895 25.20 -25.92 9.76
N GLU A 896 26.23 -25.72 8.95
CA GLU A 896 27.55 -25.23 9.42
C GLU A 896 27.44 -23.83 10.01
N PHE A 897 26.62 -22.97 9.41
CA PHE A 897 26.31 -21.65 9.97
C PHE A 897 25.69 -21.78 11.37
N PHE A 898 24.66 -22.62 11.53
CA PHE A 898 24.01 -22.81 12.82
C PHE A 898 24.85 -23.62 13.83
N GLU A 899 25.78 -24.47 13.40
CA GLU A 899 26.75 -25.07 14.27
C GLU A 899 27.66 -24.02 14.93
N ARG A 900 28.18 -23.06 14.11
CA ARG A 900 28.94 -21.90 14.61
C ARG A 900 28.10 -20.99 15.50
N VAL A 901 26.85 -20.78 15.16
CA VAL A 901 25.88 -20.07 16.03
C VAL A 901 25.72 -20.80 17.37
N GLY A 902 25.61 -22.12 17.36
CA GLY A 902 25.52 -22.95 18.55
C GLY A 902 26.77 -22.81 19.47
N GLN A 903 27.95 -22.73 18.86
CA GLN A 903 29.21 -22.45 19.60
C GLN A 903 29.14 -21.10 20.32
N CYS A 904 28.62 -20.04 19.64
CA CYS A 904 28.42 -18.72 20.26
C CYS A 904 27.39 -18.74 21.40
N LEU A 905 26.38 -19.61 21.31
CA LEU A 905 25.31 -19.72 22.30
C LEU A 905 25.67 -20.65 23.46
N GLY A 906 26.79 -21.37 23.38
CA GLY A 906 27.18 -22.40 24.35
C GLY A 906 26.24 -23.61 24.36
N ARG A 907 25.48 -23.84 23.26
CA ARG A 907 24.55 -25.00 23.15
C ARG A 907 24.31 -25.37 21.69
N SER A 908 24.02 -26.63 21.43
CA SER A 908 23.63 -27.10 20.09
C SER A 908 22.15 -26.82 19.83
N LEU A 909 21.81 -26.42 18.59
CA LEU A 909 20.45 -26.32 18.11
C LEU A 909 20.07 -27.62 17.39
N PRO A 910 18.98 -28.31 17.78
CA PRO A 910 18.56 -29.55 17.13
C PRO A 910 18.18 -29.35 15.68
N VAL A 911 18.57 -30.25 14.82
CA VAL A 911 18.16 -30.32 13.42
C VAL A 911 16.86 -31.11 13.33
N VAL A 912 15.83 -30.50 12.73
CA VAL A 912 14.46 -31.04 12.65
C VAL A 912 14.11 -31.31 11.19
N PRO A 913 13.40 -32.42 10.86
CA PRO A 913 12.92 -32.64 9.50
C PRO A 913 12.20 -31.40 8.94
N PHE A 914 12.54 -31.02 7.70
CA PHE A 914 12.13 -29.75 7.12
C PHE A 914 10.60 -29.51 7.21
N LYS A 915 9.79 -30.50 6.83
CA LYS A 915 8.30 -30.36 6.88
C LYS A 915 7.76 -30.23 8.31
N GLU A 916 8.40 -30.88 9.29
CA GLU A 916 8.04 -30.72 10.70
C GLU A 916 8.41 -29.31 11.19
N TRP A 917 9.61 -28.82 10.83
CA TRP A 917 10.03 -27.47 11.17
C TRP A 917 9.07 -26.42 10.59
N VAL A 918 8.66 -26.56 9.32
CA VAL A 918 7.66 -25.66 8.69
C VAL A 918 6.34 -25.69 9.46
N SER A 919 5.86 -26.86 9.87
CA SER A 919 4.60 -27.01 10.60
C SER A 919 4.55 -26.34 11.98
N LEU A 920 5.70 -25.91 12.52
CA LEU A 920 5.78 -25.18 13.79
C LEU A 920 5.35 -23.72 13.66
N TRP A 921 5.37 -23.16 12.44
CA TRP A 921 5.12 -21.74 12.19
C TRP A 921 4.23 -21.41 10.99
N ASP A 922 3.95 -22.37 10.08
CA ASP A 922 3.23 -22.14 8.81
C ASP A 922 1.78 -21.67 8.97
N THR A 923 1.23 -21.81 10.15
CA THR A 923 -0.12 -21.32 10.52
C THR A 923 -0.06 -20.11 11.46
N ASP A 924 1.13 -19.58 11.72
CA ASP A 924 1.33 -18.46 12.64
C ASP A 924 1.88 -17.23 11.90
N PRO A 925 1.00 -16.23 11.55
CA PRO A 925 1.41 -15.03 10.82
C PRO A 925 2.45 -14.17 11.54
N GLU A 926 2.65 -14.36 12.85
CA GLU A 926 3.63 -13.60 13.63
C GLU A 926 5.05 -14.19 13.56
N ALA A 927 5.22 -15.38 13.00
CA ALA A 927 6.55 -15.94 12.83
C ALA A 927 7.38 -15.02 11.90
N PRO A 928 8.62 -14.67 12.26
CA PRO A 928 9.44 -13.74 11.47
C PRO A 928 9.56 -14.12 9.99
N ILE A 929 9.55 -15.43 9.71
CA ILE A 929 9.68 -15.98 8.35
C ILE A 929 8.33 -16.12 7.61
N PHE A 930 7.20 -15.97 8.29
CA PHE A 930 5.86 -16.19 7.72
C PHE A 930 5.58 -15.39 6.44
N PRO A 931 6.02 -14.12 6.27
CA PRO A 931 5.87 -13.41 4.99
C PRO A 931 6.44 -14.15 3.78
N LEU A 932 7.34 -15.13 4.00
CA LEU A 932 7.99 -15.93 2.98
C LEU A 932 7.43 -17.37 2.91
N LEU A 933 6.23 -17.60 3.46
CA LEU A 933 5.61 -18.92 3.58
C LEU A 933 5.59 -19.70 2.26
N SER A 934 5.34 -19.02 1.14
CA SER A 934 5.32 -19.65 -0.20
C SER A 934 6.65 -20.32 -0.59
N ILE A 935 7.78 -19.71 -0.19
CA ILE A 935 9.12 -20.26 -0.50
C ILE A 935 9.38 -21.56 0.26
N PHE A 936 8.83 -21.68 1.47
CA PHE A 936 9.07 -22.79 2.39
C PHE A 936 8.01 -23.90 2.32
N ARG A 937 6.77 -23.57 1.95
CA ARG A 937 5.66 -24.52 2.01
C ARG A 937 5.19 -24.97 0.63
N ASP A 938 5.16 -24.02 -0.33
CA ASP A 938 4.48 -24.27 -1.57
C ASP A 938 5.36 -25.08 -2.53
N PRO A 939 4.94 -26.30 -2.96
CA PRO A 939 5.76 -27.13 -3.83
C PRO A 939 5.83 -26.54 -5.24
N LEU A 940 7.03 -26.42 -5.75
CA LEU A 940 7.33 -25.82 -7.06
C LEU A 940 7.63 -26.90 -8.11
N SER A 941 8.51 -27.83 -7.83
CA SER A 941 8.90 -28.90 -8.76
C SER A 941 9.12 -30.21 -8.00
N GLY A 942 8.62 -31.31 -8.55
CA GLY A 942 8.79 -32.63 -7.95
C GLY A 942 8.20 -32.78 -6.53
N GLY A 943 7.25 -31.90 -6.13
CA GLY A 943 6.67 -31.89 -4.78
C GLY A 943 7.57 -31.23 -3.72
N GLN A 944 8.67 -30.58 -4.13
CA GLN A 944 9.60 -29.87 -3.25
C GLN A 944 9.29 -28.38 -3.22
N ALA A 945 9.41 -27.75 -2.06
CA ALA A 945 9.34 -26.32 -1.90
C ALA A 945 10.58 -25.64 -2.55
N MET A 946 10.48 -24.35 -2.85
CA MET A 946 11.56 -23.61 -3.51
C MET A 946 12.88 -23.73 -2.73
N VAL A 947 12.85 -23.53 -1.42
CA VAL A 947 14.06 -23.63 -0.58
C VAL A 947 14.68 -25.03 -0.61
N GLU A 948 13.87 -26.09 -0.78
CA GLU A 948 14.38 -27.45 -0.95
C GLU A 948 15.07 -27.65 -2.30
N LEU A 949 14.64 -26.92 -3.36
CA LEU A 949 15.25 -26.95 -4.67
C LEU A 949 16.62 -26.28 -4.71
N TYR A 950 16.85 -25.30 -3.83
CA TYR A 950 18.13 -24.60 -3.70
C TYR A 950 19.20 -25.40 -2.94
N GLN A 951 18.89 -26.57 -2.39
CA GLN A 951 19.89 -27.43 -1.76
C GLN A 951 20.86 -27.98 -2.81
N ASP A 952 22.10 -28.15 -2.42
CA ASP A 952 23.21 -28.60 -3.28
C ASP A 952 23.38 -27.70 -4.53
N ASN A 953 23.16 -26.39 -4.34
CA ASN A 953 23.32 -25.42 -5.40
C ASN A 953 24.78 -25.34 -5.91
N TYR A 954 25.05 -24.44 -6.83
CA TYR A 954 26.38 -24.28 -7.42
C TYR A 954 27.43 -23.85 -6.40
N VAL A 955 28.63 -24.39 -6.55
CA VAL A 955 29.85 -23.75 -6.04
C VAL A 955 30.23 -22.63 -7.01
N TRP A 956 30.49 -21.45 -6.49
CA TRP A 956 30.72 -20.25 -7.29
C TRP A 956 32.21 -20.11 -7.64
N ASP A 957 32.54 -20.16 -8.94
CA ASP A 957 33.87 -19.78 -9.38
C ASP A 957 34.02 -18.24 -9.34
N CYS A 958 34.92 -17.77 -8.48
CA CYS A 958 35.25 -16.36 -8.28
C CYS A 958 36.64 -16.01 -8.83
N SER A 959 37.08 -16.66 -9.91
CA SER A 959 38.43 -16.53 -10.45
C SER A 959 38.75 -15.11 -10.94
N ASN A 960 37.82 -14.45 -11.65
CA ASN A 960 37.96 -13.05 -12.05
C ASN A 960 38.04 -12.14 -10.83
N THR A 961 37.12 -12.29 -9.87
CA THR A 961 37.08 -11.52 -8.63
C THR A 961 38.42 -11.63 -7.87
N ARG A 962 38.90 -12.85 -7.62
CA ARG A 962 40.19 -13.08 -6.91
C ARG A 962 41.38 -12.50 -7.66
N LYS A 963 41.42 -12.65 -8.99
CA LYS A 963 42.48 -12.09 -9.82
C LYS A 963 42.59 -10.56 -9.71
N HIS A 964 41.45 -9.85 -9.74
CA HIS A 964 41.44 -8.39 -9.69
C HIS A 964 41.61 -7.86 -8.27
N LEU A 965 41.35 -8.67 -7.23
CA LEU A 965 41.62 -8.32 -5.83
C LEU A 965 43.05 -8.67 -5.37
N ALA A 966 43.81 -9.42 -6.18
CA ALA A 966 45.18 -9.80 -5.83
C ALA A 966 46.04 -8.56 -5.53
N GLY A 967 46.67 -8.53 -4.35
CA GLY A 967 47.49 -7.39 -3.92
C GLY A 967 46.73 -6.16 -3.37
N SER A 968 45.40 -6.18 -3.36
CA SER A 968 44.58 -5.06 -2.85
C SER A 968 44.53 -4.99 -1.31
N GLY A 969 44.91 -6.03 -0.60
CA GLY A 969 44.74 -6.17 0.83
C GLY A 969 43.31 -6.52 1.29
N ILE A 970 42.34 -6.62 0.38
CA ILE A 970 40.96 -7.04 0.67
C ILE A 970 40.96 -8.56 0.87
N GLN A 971 40.53 -8.99 2.04
CA GLN A 971 40.38 -10.39 2.38
C GLN A 971 38.92 -10.80 2.48
N GLU A 972 38.65 -11.99 2.00
CA GLU A 972 37.34 -12.60 2.13
C GLU A 972 36.99 -12.81 3.60
N PRO A 973 35.76 -12.50 4.03
CA PRO A 973 35.35 -12.66 5.42
C PRO A 973 35.22 -14.13 5.80
N THR A 974 35.63 -14.46 7.01
CA THR A 974 35.35 -15.75 7.65
C THR A 974 34.34 -15.54 8.76
N PHE A 975 33.25 -16.30 8.76
CA PHE A 975 32.23 -16.25 9.81
C PHE A 975 32.72 -16.95 11.08
N THR A 976 33.56 -16.25 11.85
CA THR A 976 34.05 -16.77 13.15
C THR A 976 32.94 -16.69 14.20
N PRO A 977 33.05 -17.45 15.31
CA PRO A 977 32.12 -17.36 16.43
C PRO A 977 31.95 -15.93 16.96
N GLU A 978 33.03 -15.15 17.00
CA GLU A 978 33.01 -13.76 17.47
C GLU A 978 32.16 -12.86 16.54
N LEU A 979 32.35 -12.97 15.22
CA LEU A 979 31.57 -12.23 14.22
C LEU A 979 30.10 -12.62 14.29
N LEU A 980 29.80 -13.89 14.42
CA LEU A 980 28.42 -14.38 14.56
C LEU A 980 27.80 -13.95 15.89
N GLY A 981 28.56 -13.95 17.00
CA GLY A 981 28.09 -13.42 18.28
C GLY A 981 27.64 -11.97 18.15
N PHE A 982 28.44 -11.16 17.48
CA PHE A 982 28.10 -9.76 17.22
C PHE A 982 26.84 -9.60 16.33
N TYR A 983 26.70 -10.43 15.29
CA TYR A 983 25.49 -10.49 14.48
C TYR A 983 24.25 -10.85 15.30
N LEU A 984 24.36 -11.89 16.12
CA LEU A 984 23.26 -12.37 16.97
C LEU A 984 22.79 -11.31 17.98
N ASP A 985 23.71 -10.54 18.54
CA ASP A 985 23.37 -9.45 19.46
C ASP A 985 22.55 -8.36 18.73
N LYS A 986 22.90 -8.04 17.48
CA LYS A 986 22.14 -7.10 16.65
C LYS A 986 20.78 -7.66 16.26
N VAL A 987 20.68 -8.92 15.87
CA VAL A 987 19.41 -9.59 15.57
C VAL A 987 18.49 -9.58 16.80
N ARG A 988 19.02 -9.87 17.99
CA ARG A 988 18.26 -9.87 19.26
C ARG A 988 17.82 -8.47 19.67
N GLY A 989 18.62 -7.47 19.39
CA GLY A 989 18.31 -6.06 19.67
C GLY A 989 17.37 -5.41 18.66
N SER A 990 17.08 -6.07 17.52
CA SER A 990 16.24 -5.50 16.48
C SER A 990 14.74 -5.64 16.83
N PRO A 991 13.96 -4.55 16.79
CA PRO A 991 12.53 -4.59 17.04
C PRO A 991 11.83 -5.61 16.12
N GLY A 992 10.92 -6.40 16.68
CA GLY A 992 10.10 -7.37 15.95
C GLY A 992 10.77 -8.70 15.60
N MET A 993 12.11 -8.78 15.53
CA MET A 993 12.81 -10.00 15.09
C MET A 993 12.76 -11.15 16.12
N MET A 994 12.69 -10.84 17.42
CA MET A 994 12.70 -11.82 18.52
C MET A 994 11.46 -11.74 19.42
N SER A 995 10.43 -11.04 19.01
CA SER A 995 9.20 -10.82 19.79
C SER A 995 8.20 -11.98 19.70
N TRP A 996 8.25 -12.73 18.61
CA TRP A 996 7.35 -13.86 18.38
C TRP A 996 7.40 -14.91 19.48
N ARG A 997 6.25 -15.48 19.82
CA ARG A 997 6.11 -16.57 20.80
C ARG A 997 5.39 -17.74 20.12
N PRO A 998 6.11 -18.81 19.74
CA PRO A 998 5.54 -19.93 19.01
C PRO A 998 4.48 -20.66 19.83
N LYS A 999 3.33 -20.92 19.20
CA LYS A 999 2.23 -21.73 19.78
C LYS A 999 2.65 -23.19 20.00
N ARG A 1000 3.61 -23.66 19.20
CA ARG A 1000 4.19 -25.01 19.29
C ARG A 1000 5.71 -24.87 19.36
N ARG A 1001 6.34 -25.59 20.26
CA ARG A 1001 7.80 -25.79 20.28
C ARG A 1001 8.10 -27.22 19.93
N TRP A 1002 9.15 -27.43 19.18
CA TRP A 1002 9.63 -28.76 18.92
C TRP A 1002 10.06 -29.43 20.27
N LYS A 1003 9.57 -30.63 20.49
CA LYS A 1003 10.02 -31.47 21.64
C LYS A 1003 10.68 -32.68 21.03
N ALA A 1004 11.93 -32.93 21.38
CA ALA A 1004 12.57 -34.19 21.03
C ALA A 1004 11.66 -35.32 21.55
N ALA A 1005 11.32 -36.26 20.67
CA ALA A 1005 10.73 -37.50 21.10
C ALA A 1005 11.71 -38.15 22.07
N GLY A 1006 11.32 -38.24 23.36
CA GLY A 1006 12.12 -38.83 24.43
C GLY A 1006 12.30 -40.31 24.27
#